data_0e1fd5c295c304afcfc2cd5d5823a6c8
#
_entry.id   0e1fd5c295c304afcfc2cd5d5823a6c8
#
_cell.length_a   1.000
_cell.length_b   1.000
_cell.length_c   1.000
_cell.angle_alpha   90.00
_cell.angle_beta   90.00
_cell.angle_gamma   90.00
#
_symmetry.space_group_name_H-M   'P 1'
#
loop_
_entity.id
_entity.type
_entity.pdbx_description
1 polymer ?
#
loop_
_entity_poly.entity_id
_entity_poly.type
_entity_poly.pdbx_seq_one_letter_code
_entity_poly.pdbx_strand_id
1 'polypeptide(L)'
;MYITFQHGNTNVGNGTISFFAMIPAEDFAYEKYTELYVKTKASASGYSAISDDYKNMIKDETTTFENLSKDAADRFNSGTLADAKKKLADAKKEYANKKAEAEQQLADAKKKLDDGQKEFDEKIAAAEKEIKENEQKLKDGKAELESSKKTYEKQIAAAEKKLKNGEAELEKGKKEYQDGLDKYNKEIKAAQQKIDNANSEYQEQYNKFTYETKPQAEEKLNDAKEQLNNLDTLLTIANASLDILKKIPEEYLTDLEKQKIKELETKIAEYQKQYDEGLAQYEAGKKQLNDGEKKLAEAKQKLDSAQKELDTKSSEGKATLDAAKDKITSAEGELREGKLELQIQKLSAEAKFKDAEQKISDGEEKLATGKTELETQKTAGQKKINEGKAEYESGKKEAEEKLAEGEEKIKDAEDKIADIPKYKWYVYNRDDNKGYSGLGEDAERVNSVAVVFPVFFLIVAVLVCITTMTRLVEERRTEIGTLKALGYTPLSIIMKYFLYAAIAAILGSIIGSLIGIATLPRIIVQTYGILYTLPEMHLSVDYGVVLISSAVAIIATCAVAIFTCLKELKLNAATLMRPKAPKPGKRILLEKMPFIWKHMNFTSKVTARNLFRYKARFLMTVIGVAGCTALIVAGFGLKASISVVAEKQFGDITKYSAVMALKESERYEKCKPLLDKLSKDKNFSTILASNTSSTKAYVDSSKKQLELSCIIPQNNEDFKKLIDLRTRINKTPVELTDKGVVVTERMSDILGVGIGDKFTMLISNEPYEVTITGITENYASNYIYMMPSYYEQLTGNNIRYNTIYAQINNTNSELESSLATKWMKNDNIITISFVSDIISSVDDMLQSLNVIVLVLIICAGALATVVLYNLTNINIAERVREIATIKVLGFYNGETAAYIYRENIVLTIVGAIVGLLLGSVFTRFIVETIQMDMVMFSKENNPMSFVWGFALTAVFSAIVNIIMYRKMKKIDMVESLKSVE
;
A
#
# COMPACT_ATOMS: atom_id res chain seq x y z
N MET A 1 -31.40 6.39 -10.06
CA MET A 1 -30.25 5.99 -10.87
C MET A 1 -29.09 5.76 -9.91
N TYR A 2 -28.53 4.57 -9.89
CA TYR A 2 -27.44 4.23 -8.95
C TYR A 2 -26.11 4.50 -9.63
N ILE A 3 -25.18 5.18 -8.94
CA ILE A 3 -23.80 5.29 -9.35
C ILE A 3 -23.14 3.95 -9.00
N THR A 4 -22.76 3.20 -10.01
CA THR A 4 -22.11 1.90 -9.87
C THR A 4 -20.79 1.91 -10.65
N PHE A 5 -19.90 1.00 -10.30
CA PHE A 5 -18.77 0.71 -11.17
C PHE A 5 -19.28 0.17 -12.52
N GLN A 6 -18.57 0.49 -13.60
CA GLN A 6 -18.98 0.13 -14.96
C GLN A 6 -19.16 -1.38 -15.16
N HIS A 7 -18.38 -2.18 -14.43
CA HIS A 7 -18.43 -3.65 -14.47
C HIS A 7 -18.99 -4.27 -13.21
N GLY A 8 -19.75 -3.63 -12.39
CA GLY A 8 -20.37 -4.17 -11.17
C GLY A 8 -19.63 -5.34 -10.50
N ASN A 9 -19.73 -5.45 -9.20
CA ASN A 9 -19.15 -6.58 -8.44
C ASN A 9 -20.25 -7.38 -7.76
N THR A 10 -20.04 -8.68 -7.60
CA THR A 10 -20.94 -9.57 -6.88
C THR A 10 -20.13 -10.43 -5.91
N ASN A 11 -20.77 -10.91 -4.86
CA ASN A 11 -20.21 -11.90 -3.95
C ASN A 11 -20.42 -13.34 -4.43
N VAL A 12 -20.97 -13.52 -5.63
CA VAL A 12 -21.28 -14.82 -6.22
C VAL A 12 -20.48 -14.97 -7.53
N GLY A 13 -20.07 -16.17 -7.80
CA GLY A 13 -19.36 -16.49 -9.02
C GLY A 13 -17.88 -16.07 -8.98
N ASN A 14 -17.40 -15.51 -10.08
CA ASN A 14 -16.04 -14.99 -10.19
C ASN A 14 -15.88 -13.54 -9.66
N GLY A 15 -16.92 -13.01 -9.02
CA GLY A 15 -16.88 -11.65 -8.47
C GLY A 15 -17.24 -10.55 -9.47
N THR A 16 -17.50 -10.87 -10.74
CA THR A 16 -17.88 -9.91 -11.77
C THR A 16 -19.32 -10.10 -12.24
N ILE A 17 -20.03 -9.01 -12.52
CA ILE A 17 -21.37 -9.05 -13.10
C ILE A 17 -21.26 -8.82 -14.60
N SER A 18 -21.53 -9.86 -15.40
CA SER A 18 -21.55 -9.76 -16.85
C SER A 18 -22.88 -9.20 -17.37
N PHE A 19 -23.98 -9.58 -16.74
CA PHE A 19 -25.33 -9.05 -16.98
C PHE A 19 -26.22 -9.28 -15.77
N PHE A 20 -27.30 -8.55 -15.68
CA PHE A 20 -28.34 -8.77 -14.68
C PHE A 20 -29.74 -8.71 -15.35
N ALA A 21 -30.67 -9.40 -14.73
CA ALA A 21 -32.06 -9.36 -15.15
C ALA A 21 -32.95 -8.95 -13.96
N MET A 22 -33.96 -8.18 -14.25
CA MET A 22 -35.04 -7.88 -13.30
C MET A 22 -36.25 -8.71 -13.69
N ILE A 23 -36.79 -9.46 -12.73
CA ILE A 23 -37.99 -10.28 -12.91
C ILE A 23 -39.07 -9.84 -11.92
N PRO A 24 -40.35 -10.04 -12.20
CA PRO A 24 -41.43 -9.77 -11.27
C PRO A 24 -41.26 -10.57 -9.97
N ALA A 25 -41.76 -10.01 -8.85
CA ALA A 25 -41.63 -10.65 -7.54
C ALA A 25 -42.29 -12.03 -7.48
N GLU A 26 -43.34 -12.25 -8.25
CA GLU A 26 -44.07 -13.52 -8.38
C GLU A 26 -43.27 -14.65 -9.05
N ASP A 27 -42.26 -14.29 -9.84
CA ASP A 27 -41.37 -15.25 -10.50
C ASP A 27 -40.16 -15.66 -9.62
N PHE A 28 -39.98 -15.07 -8.44
CA PHE A 28 -38.98 -15.49 -7.48
C PHE A 28 -39.43 -16.71 -6.68
N ALA A 29 -38.58 -17.72 -6.62
CA ALA A 29 -38.79 -18.95 -5.86
C ALA A 29 -38.60 -18.80 -4.33
N TYR A 30 -38.24 -17.62 -3.84
CA TYR A 30 -37.96 -17.37 -2.42
C TYR A 30 -39.19 -16.78 -1.72
N GLU A 31 -39.59 -17.38 -0.61
CA GLU A 31 -40.72 -16.91 0.22
C GLU A 31 -40.39 -15.70 1.09
N LYS A 32 -39.07 -15.33 1.19
CA LYS A 32 -38.61 -14.27 2.08
C LYS A 32 -37.78 -13.25 1.30
N TYR A 33 -37.97 -11.99 1.63
CA TYR A 33 -37.11 -10.92 1.11
C TYR A 33 -35.75 -11.00 1.72
N THR A 34 -34.71 -10.85 0.88
CA THR A 34 -33.29 -10.84 1.30
C THR A 34 -32.85 -9.44 1.71
N GLU A 35 -33.48 -8.40 1.17
CA GLU A 35 -33.14 -7.00 1.39
C GLU A 35 -34.37 -6.14 1.56
N LEU A 36 -34.27 -5.08 2.36
CA LEU A 36 -35.28 -4.06 2.56
C LEU A 36 -34.68 -2.69 2.25
N TYR A 37 -35.24 -2.03 1.23
CA TYR A 37 -34.85 -0.65 0.88
C TYR A 37 -35.75 0.35 1.61
N VAL A 38 -35.15 1.23 2.40
CA VAL A 38 -35.83 2.22 3.20
C VAL A 38 -35.55 3.63 2.66
N LYS A 39 -36.58 4.37 2.34
CA LYS A 39 -36.49 5.79 2.02
C LYS A 39 -36.94 6.62 3.22
N THR A 40 -36.02 7.33 3.83
CA THR A 40 -36.28 8.13 5.01
C THR A 40 -36.82 9.53 4.63
N LYS A 41 -37.46 10.22 5.59
CA LYS A 41 -37.85 11.63 5.40
C LYS A 41 -36.67 12.56 5.20
N ALA A 42 -35.53 12.26 5.88
CA ALA A 42 -34.28 13.01 5.73
C ALA A 42 -33.73 12.91 4.32
N SER A 43 -33.92 11.77 3.63
CA SER A 43 -33.50 11.59 2.24
C SER A 43 -34.25 12.51 1.25
N ALA A 44 -35.32 13.13 1.67
CA ALA A 44 -36.14 14.07 0.88
C ALA A 44 -35.81 15.56 1.19
N SER A 45 -34.80 15.85 2.02
CA SER A 45 -34.49 17.20 2.51
C SER A 45 -33.98 18.19 1.47
N GLY A 46 -33.68 17.75 0.24
CA GLY A 46 -33.14 18.60 -0.81
C GLY A 46 -31.60 18.83 -0.72
N TYR A 47 -30.94 18.31 0.32
CA TYR A 47 -29.48 18.31 0.37
C TYR A 47 -28.88 17.36 -0.67
N SER A 48 -27.71 17.75 -1.19
CA SER A 48 -26.93 16.83 -2.02
C SER A 48 -26.53 15.60 -1.18
N ALA A 49 -26.75 14.42 -1.72
CA ALA A 49 -26.45 13.17 -1.03
C ALA A 49 -24.95 12.95 -0.72
N ILE A 50 -24.06 13.78 -1.30
CA ILE A 50 -22.60 13.75 -1.05
C ILE A 50 -22.22 14.78 0.01
N SER A 51 -23.11 15.73 0.37
CA SER A 51 -22.83 16.79 1.35
C SER A 51 -22.70 16.25 2.77
N ASP A 52 -21.87 16.92 3.57
CA ASP A 52 -21.71 16.60 4.99
C ASP A 52 -23.02 16.75 5.78
N ASP A 53 -23.86 17.71 5.40
CA ASP A 53 -25.18 17.90 6.02
C ASP A 53 -26.08 16.68 5.82
N TYR A 54 -26.10 16.14 4.59
CA TYR A 54 -26.83 14.91 4.30
C TYR A 54 -26.24 13.71 5.07
N LYS A 55 -24.92 13.54 5.07
CA LYS A 55 -24.24 12.46 5.77
C LYS A 55 -24.51 12.48 7.27
N ASN A 56 -24.46 13.66 7.89
CA ASN A 56 -24.77 13.83 9.31
C ASN A 56 -26.21 13.46 9.64
N MET A 57 -27.15 13.86 8.79
CA MET A 57 -28.56 13.56 8.94
C MET A 57 -28.87 12.07 8.83
N ILE A 58 -28.28 11.42 7.83
CA ILE A 58 -28.44 9.96 7.61
C ILE A 58 -27.75 9.16 8.70
N LYS A 59 -26.65 9.66 9.29
CA LYS A 59 -25.95 8.98 10.37
C LYS A 59 -26.82 8.72 11.59
N ASP A 60 -27.63 9.69 11.99
CA ASP A 60 -28.54 9.53 13.13
C ASP A 60 -29.65 8.52 12.80
N GLU A 61 -30.16 8.55 11.56
CA GLU A 61 -31.14 7.58 11.10
C GLU A 61 -30.53 6.18 10.98
N THR A 62 -29.32 6.05 10.41
CA THR A 62 -28.60 4.77 10.33
C THR A 62 -28.39 4.18 11.72
N THR A 63 -27.94 5.00 12.68
CA THR A 63 -27.77 4.57 14.08
C THR A 63 -29.08 4.08 14.69
N THR A 64 -30.19 4.73 14.37
CA THR A 64 -31.51 4.31 14.81
C THR A 64 -31.90 2.93 14.23
N PHE A 65 -31.66 2.72 12.93
CA PHE A 65 -31.88 1.43 12.29
C PHE A 65 -30.92 0.35 12.77
N GLU A 66 -29.66 0.68 13.05
CA GLU A 66 -28.68 -0.23 13.66
C GLU A 66 -29.15 -0.70 15.04
N ASN A 67 -29.67 0.20 15.88
CA ASN A 67 -30.24 -0.17 17.18
C ASN A 67 -31.50 -1.04 17.03
N LEU A 68 -32.39 -0.67 16.13
CA LEU A 68 -33.57 -1.50 15.82
C LEU A 68 -33.18 -2.87 15.28
N SER A 69 -32.14 -2.92 14.42
CA SER A 69 -31.63 -4.17 13.85
C SER A 69 -31.01 -5.06 14.93
N LYS A 70 -30.30 -4.47 15.88
CA LYS A 70 -29.71 -5.15 17.03
C LYS A 70 -30.82 -5.73 17.91
N ASP A 71 -31.81 -4.91 18.27
CA ASP A 71 -32.96 -5.36 19.07
C ASP A 71 -33.77 -6.46 18.36
N ALA A 72 -33.94 -6.37 17.05
CA ALA A 72 -34.63 -7.38 16.26
C ALA A 72 -33.82 -8.68 16.15
N ALA A 73 -32.50 -8.53 15.89
CA ALA A 73 -31.58 -9.66 15.84
C ALA A 73 -31.48 -10.36 17.20
N ASP A 74 -31.38 -9.60 18.29
CA ASP A 74 -31.32 -10.15 19.65
C ASP A 74 -32.62 -10.90 20.02
N ARG A 75 -33.79 -10.35 19.66
CA ARG A 75 -35.07 -11.04 19.86
C ARG A 75 -35.17 -12.31 19.03
N PHE A 76 -34.74 -12.28 17.77
CA PHE A 76 -34.76 -13.45 16.90
C PHE A 76 -33.75 -14.51 17.37
N ASN A 77 -32.52 -14.08 17.64
CA ASN A 77 -31.46 -14.98 18.11
C ASN A 77 -31.79 -15.59 19.48
N SER A 78 -32.31 -14.78 20.41
CA SER A 78 -32.72 -15.27 21.72
C SER A 78 -33.92 -16.23 21.60
N GLY A 79 -34.90 -15.94 20.74
CA GLY A 79 -36.03 -16.82 20.48
C GLY A 79 -35.58 -18.14 19.83
N THR A 80 -34.83 -18.09 18.76
CA THR A 80 -34.31 -19.28 18.07
C THR A 80 -33.41 -20.10 18.97
N LEU A 81 -32.51 -19.43 19.71
CA LEU A 81 -31.61 -20.09 20.65
C LEU A 81 -32.38 -20.69 21.85
N ALA A 82 -33.42 -19.99 22.34
CA ALA A 82 -34.26 -20.50 23.43
C ALA A 82 -35.04 -21.75 22.99
N ASP A 83 -35.60 -21.72 21.79
CA ASP A 83 -36.30 -22.89 21.22
C ASP A 83 -35.34 -24.07 20.97
N ALA A 84 -34.15 -23.79 20.44
CA ALA A 84 -33.14 -24.82 20.24
C ALA A 84 -32.65 -25.40 21.58
N LYS A 85 -32.37 -24.54 22.56
CA LYS A 85 -31.97 -24.97 23.93
C LYS A 85 -33.09 -25.73 24.62
N LYS A 86 -34.38 -25.34 24.41
CA LYS A 86 -35.50 -26.07 24.95
C LYS A 86 -35.59 -27.46 24.34
N LYS A 87 -35.47 -27.60 23.03
CA LYS A 87 -35.44 -28.90 22.34
C LYS A 87 -34.27 -29.77 22.83
N LEU A 88 -33.10 -29.16 23.04
CA LEU A 88 -31.94 -29.86 23.61
C LEU A 88 -32.20 -30.30 25.05
N ALA A 89 -32.79 -29.42 25.87
CA ALA A 89 -33.14 -29.77 27.26
C ALA A 89 -34.16 -30.90 27.31
N ASP A 90 -35.16 -30.86 26.44
CA ASP A 90 -36.14 -31.94 26.31
C ASP A 90 -35.47 -33.23 25.84
N ALA A 91 -34.61 -33.19 24.85
CA ALA A 91 -33.83 -34.36 24.40
C ALA A 91 -32.90 -34.90 25.48
N LYS A 92 -32.21 -34.04 26.25
CA LYS A 92 -31.41 -34.47 27.41
C LYS A 92 -32.23 -35.11 28.49
N LYS A 93 -33.43 -34.57 28.73
CA LYS A 93 -34.35 -35.15 29.70
C LYS A 93 -34.88 -36.52 29.24
N GLU A 94 -35.22 -36.64 27.98
CA GLU A 94 -35.62 -37.91 27.38
C GLU A 94 -34.48 -38.95 27.44
N TYR A 95 -33.25 -38.50 27.07
CA TYR A 95 -32.06 -39.35 27.19
C TYR A 95 -31.79 -39.80 28.64
N ALA A 96 -31.86 -38.86 29.59
CA ALA A 96 -31.68 -39.19 31.02
C ALA A 96 -32.72 -40.21 31.53
N ASN A 97 -33.98 -40.05 31.08
CA ASN A 97 -35.04 -41.00 31.41
C ASN A 97 -34.77 -42.38 30.79
N LYS A 98 -34.41 -42.42 29.48
CA LYS A 98 -34.05 -43.68 28.80
C LYS A 98 -32.82 -44.33 29.40
N LYS A 99 -31.84 -43.52 29.81
CA LYS A 99 -30.64 -44.00 30.52
C LYS A 99 -31.01 -44.63 31.86
N ALA A 100 -31.82 -43.92 32.64
CA ALA A 100 -32.28 -44.45 33.93
C ALA A 100 -33.11 -45.73 33.79
N GLU A 101 -33.97 -45.79 32.78
CA GLU A 101 -34.79 -46.99 32.47
C GLU A 101 -33.90 -48.16 31.99
N ALA A 102 -32.92 -47.87 31.14
CA ALA A 102 -31.96 -48.89 30.70
C ALA A 102 -31.05 -49.39 31.85
N GLU A 103 -30.56 -48.47 32.68
CA GLU A 103 -29.79 -48.82 33.87
C GLU A 103 -30.62 -49.66 34.87
N GLN A 104 -31.91 -49.33 35.03
CA GLN A 104 -32.85 -50.12 35.85
C GLN A 104 -33.08 -51.50 35.24
N GLN A 105 -33.34 -51.59 33.97
CA GLN A 105 -33.55 -52.87 33.28
C GLN A 105 -32.31 -53.75 33.34
N LEU A 106 -31.12 -53.13 33.16
CA LEU A 106 -29.84 -53.83 33.31
C LEU A 106 -29.59 -54.28 34.75
N ALA A 107 -29.95 -53.42 35.73
CA ALA A 107 -29.83 -53.79 37.13
C ALA A 107 -30.75 -54.96 37.51
N ASP A 108 -31.99 -54.93 36.98
CA ASP A 108 -32.94 -56.02 37.22
C ASP A 108 -32.53 -57.33 36.49
N ALA A 109 -32.01 -57.20 35.24
CA ALA A 109 -31.46 -58.32 34.49
C ALA A 109 -30.20 -58.91 35.17
N LYS A 110 -29.32 -58.01 35.66
CA LYS A 110 -28.16 -58.40 36.42
C LYS A 110 -28.56 -59.14 37.76
N LYS A 111 -29.53 -58.53 38.41
CA LYS A 111 -30.05 -59.19 39.65
C LYS A 111 -30.63 -60.58 39.40
N LYS A 112 -31.43 -60.72 38.30
CA LYS A 112 -31.92 -62.05 37.88
C LYS A 112 -30.80 -63.01 37.53
N LEU A 113 -29.74 -62.48 36.89
CA LEU A 113 -28.55 -63.22 36.55
C LEU A 113 -27.75 -63.63 37.82
N ASP A 114 -27.57 -62.67 38.72
CA ASP A 114 -26.88 -62.90 40.01
C ASP A 114 -27.67 -63.87 40.93
N ASP A 115 -28.97 -63.73 40.92
CA ASP A 115 -29.87 -64.66 41.62
C ASP A 115 -29.85 -66.07 40.98
N GLY A 116 -29.85 -66.09 39.60
CA GLY A 116 -29.66 -67.34 38.88
C GLY A 116 -28.28 -67.98 39.08
N GLN A 117 -27.22 -67.13 39.11
CA GLN A 117 -25.87 -67.59 39.43
C GLN A 117 -25.80 -68.12 40.83
N LYS A 118 -26.45 -67.45 41.80
CA LYS A 118 -26.52 -67.92 43.22
C LYS A 118 -27.24 -69.27 43.36
N GLU A 119 -28.38 -69.40 42.65
CA GLU A 119 -29.06 -70.70 42.61
C GLU A 119 -28.22 -71.78 41.92
N PHE A 120 -27.47 -71.38 40.92
CA PHE A 120 -26.51 -72.27 40.24
C PHE A 120 -25.33 -72.63 41.13
N ASP A 121 -24.75 -71.66 41.86
CA ASP A 121 -23.63 -71.85 42.79
C ASP A 121 -24.06 -72.71 43.97
N GLU A 122 -25.33 -72.52 44.46
CA GLU A 122 -25.89 -73.39 45.47
C GLU A 122 -26.08 -74.86 44.99
N LYS A 123 -26.46 -74.99 43.71
CA LYS A 123 -26.55 -76.36 43.09
C LYS A 123 -25.18 -76.93 42.74
N ILE A 124 -24.22 -76.10 42.43
CA ILE A 124 -22.84 -76.52 42.19
C ILE A 124 -22.12 -76.88 43.48
N ALA A 125 -22.35 -76.14 44.54
CA ALA A 125 -21.82 -76.52 45.89
C ALA A 125 -22.26 -77.93 46.32
N ALA A 126 -23.47 -78.40 45.83
CA ALA A 126 -23.89 -79.79 45.99
C ALA A 126 -23.20 -80.79 45.04
N ALA A 127 -22.64 -80.31 44.00
CA ALA A 127 -21.99 -81.12 42.93
C ALA A 127 -20.43 -81.13 42.99
N GLU A 128 -19.88 -80.62 44.08
CA GLU A 128 -18.42 -80.53 44.34
C GLU A 128 -17.63 -81.84 44.39
N LYS A 129 -18.29 -83.00 44.29
CA LYS A 129 -17.62 -84.30 44.19
C LYS A 129 -16.96 -84.66 42.91
N GLU A 130 -17.26 -83.97 41.81
CA GLU A 130 -16.76 -84.32 40.43
C GLU A 130 -15.52 -83.57 39.97
N ILE A 131 -14.89 -82.72 40.77
CA ILE A 131 -13.81 -81.86 40.36
C ILE A 131 -12.44 -82.55 40.15
N LYS A 132 -12.33 -83.82 40.60
CA LYS A 132 -11.07 -84.55 40.42
C LYS A 132 -10.66 -84.77 38.98
N GLU A 133 -11.60 -84.82 38.07
CA GLU A 133 -11.32 -85.01 36.61
C GLU A 133 -10.86 -83.73 35.94
N ASN A 134 -11.07 -82.54 36.55
CA ASN A 134 -10.64 -81.25 35.96
C ASN A 134 -9.27 -80.80 36.45
N GLU A 135 -8.57 -81.53 37.34
CA GLU A 135 -7.16 -81.17 37.69
C GLU A 135 -6.22 -81.21 36.51
N GLN A 136 -6.51 -82.11 35.56
CA GLN A 136 -5.71 -82.17 34.34
C GLN A 136 -5.90 -80.97 33.45
N LYS A 137 -7.16 -80.50 33.29
CA LYS A 137 -7.46 -79.35 32.51
C LYS A 137 -6.84 -78.05 33.09
N LEU A 138 -6.74 -78.01 34.41
CA LEU A 138 -6.11 -76.87 35.04
C LEU A 138 -4.59 -76.86 34.86
N LYS A 139 -3.99 -78.05 34.82
CA LYS A 139 -2.55 -78.17 34.49
C LYS A 139 -2.25 -77.83 33.10
N ASP A 140 -3.17 -78.16 32.15
CA ASP A 140 -3.04 -77.79 30.74
C ASP A 140 -3.22 -76.25 30.54
N GLY A 141 -4.17 -75.64 31.35
CA GLY A 141 -4.33 -74.19 31.31
C GLY A 141 -3.11 -73.39 31.86
N LYS A 142 -2.41 -73.97 32.85
CA LYS A 142 -1.12 -73.37 33.28
C LYS A 142 -0.05 -73.41 32.18
N ALA A 143 0.00 -74.54 31.44
CA ALA A 143 0.96 -74.66 30.34
C ALA A 143 0.62 -73.71 29.19
N GLU A 144 -0.65 -73.47 28.92
CA GLU A 144 -1.10 -72.55 27.89
C GLU A 144 -0.86 -71.09 28.29
N LEU A 145 -1.02 -70.75 29.56
CA LEU A 145 -0.67 -69.44 30.09
C LEU A 145 0.83 -69.14 29.97
N GLU A 146 1.66 -70.12 30.33
CA GLU A 146 3.13 -70.03 30.17
C GLU A 146 3.53 -69.88 28.70
N SER A 147 2.88 -70.59 27.80
CA SER A 147 3.12 -70.43 26.34
C SER A 147 2.69 -69.09 25.82
N SER A 148 1.56 -68.56 26.33
CA SER A 148 1.05 -67.25 25.97
C SER A 148 1.96 -66.13 26.46
N LYS A 149 2.47 -66.25 27.69
CA LYS A 149 3.47 -65.30 28.23
C LYS A 149 4.73 -65.26 27.38
N LYS A 150 5.22 -66.42 27.00
CA LYS A 150 6.44 -66.53 26.19
C LYS A 150 6.26 -65.98 24.75
N THR A 151 5.04 -66.11 24.20
CA THR A 151 4.67 -65.53 22.92
C THR A 151 4.58 -64.02 23.00
N TYR A 152 3.97 -63.51 24.09
CA TYR A 152 3.84 -62.13 24.35
C TYR A 152 5.20 -61.42 24.56
N GLU A 153 6.10 -62.03 25.36
CA GLU A 153 7.47 -61.51 25.55
C GLU A 153 8.19 -61.32 24.19
N LYS A 154 8.01 -62.27 23.26
CA LYS A 154 8.58 -62.15 21.91
C LYS A 154 7.96 -60.99 21.12
N GLN A 155 6.66 -60.77 21.29
CA GLN A 155 5.98 -59.68 20.60
C GLN A 155 6.40 -58.31 21.16
N ILE A 156 6.54 -58.21 22.45
CA ILE A 156 7.03 -57.00 23.13
C ILE A 156 8.46 -56.71 22.73
N ALA A 157 9.35 -57.72 22.74
CA ALA A 157 10.73 -57.54 22.32
C ALA A 157 10.86 -57.07 20.84
N ALA A 158 9.96 -57.54 19.99
CA ALA A 158 9.91 -57.09 18.61
C ALA A 158 9.41 -55.63 18.48
N ALA A 159 8.41 -55.24 19.28
CA ALA A 159 7.88 -53.89 19.32
C ALA A 159 8.90 -52.90 19.89
N GLU A 160 9.58 -53.28 20.98
CA GLU A 160 10.67 -52.48 21.58
C GLU A 160 11.82 -52.25 20.61
N LYS A 161 12.15 -53.31 19.82
CA LYS A 161 13.17 -53.17 18.77
C LYS A 161 12.74 -52.18 17.67
N LYS A 162 11.45 -52.21 17.29
CA LYS A 162 10.93 -51.25 16.31
C LYS A 162 10.98 -49.81 16.86
N LEU A 163 10.57 -49.61 18.11
CA LEU A 163 10.63 -48.29 18.74
C LEU A 163 12.06 -47.78 18.86
N LYS A 164 12.99 -48.63 19.24
CA LYS A 164 14.42 -48.28 19.32
C LYS A 164 15.01 -47.90 17.96
N ASN A 165 14.55 -48.54 16.90
CA ASN A 165 14.97 -48.18 15.57
C ASN A 165 14.37 -46.82 15.15
N GLY A 166 13.09 -46.58 15.49
CA GLY A 166 12.46 -45.29 15.28
C GLY A 166 13.12 -44.14 16.06
N GLU A 167 13.57 -44.43 17.28
CA GLU A 167 14.36 -43.47 18.08
C GLU A 167 15.69 -43.10 17.40
N ALA A 168 16.37 -44.13 16.84
CA ALA A 168 17.62 -43.87 16.13
C ALA A 168 17.43 -43.09 14.84
N GLU A 169 16.32 -43.32 14.12
CA GLU A 169 15.95 -42.55 12.93
C GLU A 169 15.57 -41.14 13.27
N LEU A 170 14.80 -40.94 14.36
CA LEU A 170 14.43 -39.64 14.86
C LEU A 170 15.65 -38.80 15.27
N GLU A 171 16.57 -39.42 16.04
CA GLU A 171 17.82 -38.75 16.43
C GLU A 171 18.68 -38.38 15.23
N LYS A 172 18.71 -39.22 14.21
CA LYS A 172 19.36 -38.89 12.94
C LYS A 172 18.69 -37.72 12.25
N GLY A 173 17.35 -37.72 12.18
CA GLY A 173 16.58 -36.62 11.60
C GLY A 173 16.78 -35.30 12.34
N LYS A 174 16.82 -35.35 13.68
CA LYS A 174 17.12 -34.16 14.51
C LYS A 174 18.50 -33.59 14.22
N LYS A 175 19.48 -34.48 14.06
CA LYS A 175 20.84 -34.03 13.73
C LYS A 175 20.90 -33.41 12.34
N GLU A 176 20.28 -34.02 11.35
CA GLU A 176 20.21 -33.50 9.99
C GLU A 176 19.49 -32.15 9.94
N TYR A 177 18.43 -32.01 10.75
CA TYR A 177 17.73 -30.73 10.92
C TYR A 177 18.63 -29.68 11.56
N GLN A 178 19.36 -30.06 12.63
CA GLN A 178 20.24 -29.11 13.31
C GLN A 178 21.40 -28.67 12.40
N ASP A 179 22.01 -29.61 11.68
CA ASP A 179 23.05 -29.32 10.71
C ASP A 179 22.51 -28.42 9.56
N GLY A 180 21.27 -28.69 9.13
CA GLY A 180 20.57 -27.86 8.16
C GLY A 180 20.28 -26.46 8.66
N LEU A 181 19.85 -26.32 9.91
CA LEU A 181 19.56 -25.06 10.58
C LEU A 181 20.84 -24.22 10.74
N ASP A 182 21.91 -24.86 11.16
CA ASP A 182 23.20 -24.18 11.34
C ASP A 182 23.75 -23.69 9.99
N LYS A 183 23.61 -24.49 8.95
CA LYS A 183 23.98 -24.11 7.58
C LYS A 183 23.13 -22.94 7.08
N TYR A 184 21.82 -23.04 7.24
CA TYR A 184 20.88 -22.00 6.88
C TYR A 184 21.21 -20.68 7.56
N ASN A 185 21.38 -20.72 8.89
CA ASN A 185 21.68 -19.53 9.69
C ASN A 185 23.02 -18.88 9.27
N LYS A 186 24.01 -19.73 8.94
CA LYS A 186 25.32 -19.26 8.48
C LYS A 186 25.23 -18.60 7.10
N GLU A 187 24.49 -19.20 6.19
CA GLU A 187 24.32 -18.67 4.83
C GLU A 187 23.54 -17.37 4.82
N ILE A 188 22.43 -17.31 5.57
CA ILE A 188 21.61 -16.08 5.70
C ILE A 188 22.41 -14.96 6.36
N LYS A 189 23.13 -15.29 7.46
CA LYS A 189 23.95 -14.28 8.14
C LYS A 189 25.06 -13.74 7.26
N ALA A 190 25.68 -14.61 6.47
CA ALA A 190 26.74 -14.20 5.54
C ALA A 190 26.19 -13.36 4.37
N ALA A 191 24.98 -13.69 3.90
CA ALA A 191 24.31 -12.93 2.86
C ALA A 191 23.83 -11.56 3.38
N GLN A 192 23.25 -11.54 4.59
CA GLN A 192 22.84 -10.30 5.23
C GLN A 192 24.04 -9.36 5.45
N GLN A 193 25.16 -9.91 5.92
CA GLN A 193 26.35 -9.10 6.17
C GLN A 193 26.91 -8.48 4.89
N LYS A 194 26.76 -9.16 3.75
CA LYS A 194 27.14 -8.59 2.44
C LYS A 194 26.23 -7.44 2.04
N ILE A 195 24.93 -7.57 2.30
CA ILE A 195 23.95 -6.52 2.01
C ILE A 195 24.16 -5.33 2.94
N ASP A 196 24.40 -5.59 4.23
CA ASP A 196 24.66 -4.55 5.22
C ASP A 196 25.92 -3.75 4.87
N ASN A 197 26.98 -4.44 4.41
CA ASN A 197 28.19 -3.80 3.92
C ASN A 197 27.91 -2.95 2.68
N ALA A 198 27.18 -3.52 1.71
CA ALA A 198 26.81 -2.81 0.48
C ALA A 198 25.89 -1.62 0.77
N ASN A 199 25.00 -1.75 1.75
CA ASN A 199 24.15 -0.65 2.19
C ASN A 199 24.97 0.45 2.90
N SER A 200 25.95 0.04 3.71
CA SER A 200 26.86 0.98 4.34
C SER A 200 27.68 1.76 3.31
N GLU A 201 28.23 1.06 2.30
CA GLU A 201 28.92 1.69 1.18
C GLU A 201 28.01 2.62 0.37
N TYR A 202 26.78 2.18 0.12
CA TYR A 202 25.78 3.03 -0.54
C TYR A 202 25.46 4.27 0.29
N GLN A 203 25.23 4.11 1.60
CA GLN A 203 24.94 5.23 2.51
C GLN A 203 26.11 6.21 2.60
N GLU A 204 27.32 5.69 2.63
CA GLU A 204 28.52 6.53 2.60
C GLU A 204 28.61 7.32 1.30
N GLN A 205 28.41 6.66 0.16
CA GLN A 205 28.39 7.31 -1.15
C GLN A 205 27.24 8.28 -1.28
N TYR A 206 26.06 7.90 -0.80
CA TYR A 206 24.87 8.76 -0.78
C TYR A 206 25.08 10.00 0.09
N ASN A 207 25.61 9.81 1.30
CA ASN A 207 25.90 10.92 2.21
C ASN A 207 26.96 11.83 1.64
N LYS A 208 28.05 11.25 1.13
CA LYS A 208 29.13 12.01 0.50
C LYS A 208 28.64 12.78 -0.71
N PHE A 209 27.81 12.14 -1.52
CA PHE A 209 27.24 12.83 -2.67
C PHE A 209 26.24 13.90 -2.25
N THR A 210 25.31 13.59 -1.36
CA THR A 210 24.19 14.44 -0.99
C THR A 210 24.62 15.61 -0.10
N TYR A 211 25.52 15.35 0.87
CA TYR A 211 25.88 16.36 1.87
C TYR A 211 27.22 17.04 1.59
N GLU A 212 28.09 16.44 0.79
CA GLU A 212 29.39 17.02 0.48
C GLU A 212 29.47 17.41 -1.02
N THR A 213 29.26 16.45 -1.93
CA THR A 213 29.51 16.67 -3.36
C THR A 213 28.43 17.49 -4.03
N LYS A 214 27.15 17.16 -3.74
CA LYS A 214 26.02 17.83 -4.39
C LYS A 214 25.88 19.29 -3.96
N PRO A 215 25.89 19.63 -2.65
CA PRO A 215 25.81 21.03 -2.25
C PRO A 215 26.96 21.87 -2.75
N GLN A 216 28.16 21.29 -2.75
CA GLN A 216 29.35 21.98 -3.29
C GLN A 216 29.28 22.20 -4.81
N ALA A 217 28.71 21.25 -5.53
CA ALA A 217 28.49 21.38 -6.97
C ALA A 217 27.37 22.37 -7.28
N GLU A 218 26.29 22.37 -6.50
CA GLU A 218 25.17 23.29 -6.64
C GLU A 218 25.58 24.72 -6.27
N GLU A 219 26.40 24.89 -5.24
CA GLU A 219 26.95 26.20 -4.87
C GLU A 219 27.81 26.76 -6.02
N LYS A 220 28.71 25.93 -6.56
CA LYS A 220 29.54 26.31 -7.71
C LYS A 220 28.73 26.62 -8.96
N LEU A 221 27.65 25.88 -9.19
CA LEU A 221 26.75 26.13 -10.29
C LEU A 221 25.93 27.42 -10.10
N ASN A 222 25.54 27.73 -8.87
CA ASN A 222 24.88 28.98 -8.53
C ASN A 222 25.83 30.17 -8.72
N ASP A 223 27.06 30.02 -8.28
CA ASP A 223 28.09 31.05 -8.47
C ASP A 223 28.37 31.30 -9.95
N ALA A 224 28.49 30.24 -10.74
CA ALA A 224 28.67 30.34 -12.18
C ALA A 224 27.49 31.04 -12.86
N LYS A 225 26.28 30.80 -12.38
CA LYS A 225 25.06 31.40 -12.90
C LYS A 225 24.93 32.88 -12.53
N GLU A 226 25.33 33.25 -11.32
CA GLU A 226 25.37 34.67 -10.94
C GLU A 226 26.38 35.46 -11.79
N GLN A 227 27.50 34.84 -12.09
CA GLN A 227 28.49 35.43 -12.96
C GLN A 227 27.99 35.63 -14.41
N LEU A 228 27.27 34.65 -14.94
CA LEU A 228 26.59 34.74 -16.25
C LEU A 228 25.57 35.86 -16.28
N ASN A 229 24.73 36.00 -15.24
CA ASN A 229 23.76 37.07 -15.14
C ASN A 229 24.44 38.48 -15.09
N ASN A 230 25.55 38.56 -14.41
CA ASN A 230 26.31 39.79 -14.32
C ASN A 230 26.91 40.21 -15.65
N LEU A 231 27.44 39.24 -16.42
CA LEU A 231 27.96 39.48 -17.78
C LEU A 231 26.84 39.90 -18.75
N ASP A 232 25.68 39.27 -18.63
CA ASP A 232 24.51 39.60 -19.40
C ASP A 232 24.04 41.06 -19.22
N THR A 233 24.05 41.46 -17.95
CA THR A 233 23.69 42.86 -17.64
C THR A 233 24.74 43.85 -18.17
N LEU A 234 26.02 43.48 -18.08
CA LEU A 234 27.09 44.34 -18.65
C LEU A 234 26.94 44.49 -20.17
N LEU A 235 26.65 43.38 -20.83
CA LEU A 235 26.35 43.33 -22.27
C LEU A 235 25.17 44.21 -22.62
N THR A 236 24.08 44.14 -21.83
CA THR A 236 22.87 44.95 -22.02
C THR A 236 23.16 46.44 -21.89
N ILE A 237 23.91 46.82 -20.86
CA ILE A 237 24.28 48.22 -20.59
C ILE A 237 25.22 48.75 -21.66
N ALA A 238 26.23 47.95 -22.06
CA ALA A 238 27.18 48.35 -23.07
C ALA A 238 26.52 48.55 -24.46
N ASN A 239 25.60 47.63 -24.82
CA ASN A 239 24.84 47.75 -26.05
C ASN A 239 23.88 48.95 -26.03
N ALA A 240 23.19 49.18 -24.90
CA ALA A 240 22.34 50.36 -24.76
C ALA A 240 23.13 51.64 -24.85
N SER A 241 24.34 51.68 -24.29
CA SER A 241 25.23 52.84 -24.34
C SER A 241 25.75 53.08 -25.73
N LEU A 242 26.07 52.01 -26.45
CA LEU A 242 26.52 52.08 -27.86
C LEU A 242 25.38 52.55 -28.78
N ASP A 243 24.18 52.10 -28.56
CA ASP A 243 23.01 52.49 -29.37
C ASP A 243 22.62 53.96 -29.19
N ILE A 244 22.84 54.48 -27.96
CA ILE A 244 22.65 55.92 -27.69
C ILE A 244 23.68 56.73 -28.49
N LEU A 245 24.92 56.33 -28.47
CA LEU A 245 25.98 57.05 -29.18
C LEU A 245 25.86 56.94 -30.71
N LYS A 246 25.44 55.82 -31.25
CA LYS A 246 25.25 55.58 -32.68
C LYS A 246 23.99 56.26 -33.27
N LYS A 247 23.07 56.77 -32.44
CA LYS A 247 21.94 57.58 -32.88
C LYS A 247 22.30 59.06 -33.17
N ILE A 248 23.47 59.48 -32.80
CA ILE A 248 23.99 60.78 -33.15
C ILE A 248 24.50 60.74 -34.62
N PRO A 249 24.03 61.60 -35.55
CA PRO A 249 24.53 61.61 -36.91
C PRO A 249 26.04 61.84 -36.94
N GLU A 250 26.76 61.16 -37.82
CA GLU A 250 28.19 61.02 -37.80
C GLU A 250 28.90 62.40 -37.92
N GLU A 251 28.19 63.37 -38.49
CA GLU A 251 28.67 64.78 -38.70
C GLU A 251 28.68 65.60 -37.40
N TYR A 252 28.03 65.11 -36.30
CA TYR A 252 27.99 65.80 -35.01
C TYR A 252 28.77 65.00 -33.92
N LEU A 253 29.38 63.88 -34.22
CA LEU A 253 30.21 63.12 -33.33
C LEU A 253 31.60 63.69 -33.14
N THR A 254 31.98 64.03 -31.95
CA THR A 254 33.34 64.39 -31.61
C THR A 254 34.29 63.21 -31.73
N ASP A 255 35.58 63.44 -31.94
CA ASP A 255 36.61 62.41 -32.04
C ASP A 255 36.66 61.56 -30.79
N LEU A 256 36.31 62.12 -29.63
CA LEU A 256 36.22 61.41 -28.34
C LEU A 256 35.01 60.43 -28.29
N GLU A 257 33.94 60.82 -28.92
CA GLU A 257 32.72 59.94 -28.95
C GLU A 257 32.87 58.85 -30.00
N LYS A 258 33.53 59.07 -31.09
CA LYS A 258 33.93 58.03 -32.08
C LYS A 258 34.88 57.02 -31.42
N GLN A 259 35.80 57.52 -30.62
CA GLN A 259 36.69 56.64 -29.85
C GLN A 259 35.92 55.78 -28.78
N LYS A 260 34.94 56.38 -28.13
CA LYS A 260 34.07 55.70 -27.19
C LYS A 260 33.19 54.62 -27.84
N ILE A 261 32.69 54.87 -29.02
CA ILE A 261 31.96 53.89 -29.81
C ILE A 261 32.82 52.67 -30.06
N LYS A 262 34.07 52.90 -30.54
CA LYS A 262 35.01 51.84 -30.82
C LYS A 262 35.46 51.07 -29.57
N GLU A 263 35.58 51.76 -28.45
CA GLU A 263 35.90 51.14 -27.15
C GLU A 263 34.75 50.27 -26.64
N LEU A 264 33.52 50.76 -26.78
CA LEU A 264 32.33 50.02 -26.41
C LEU A 264 32.12 48.78 -27.30
N GLU A 265 32.34 48.88 -28.61
CA GLU A 265 32.31 47.76 -29.51
C GLU A 265 33.31 46.67 -29.17
N THR A 266 34.51 47.09 -28.76
CA THR A 266 35.54 46.17 -28.29
C THR A 266 35.17 45.47 -27.00
N LYS A 267 34.62 46.24 -26.06
CA LYS A 267 34.18 45.69 -24.75
C LYS A 267 32.99 44.72 -24.91
N ILE A 268 32.06 45.05 -25.80
CA ILE A 268 30.93 44.17 -26.08
C ILE A 268 31.43 42.83 -26.64
N ALA A 269 32.36 42.85 -27.57
CA ALA A 269 32.97 41.65 -28.13
C ALA A 269 33.71 40.82 -27.08
N GLU A 270 34.38 41.50 -26.12
CA GLU A 270 35.08 40.85 -25.02
C GLU A 270 34.13 40.23 -24.02
N TYR A 271 33.08 40.94 -23.57
CA TYR A 271 32.06 40.42 -22.65
C TYR A 271 31.28 39.26 -23.26
N GLN A 272 30.96 39.34 -24.58
CA GLN A 272 30.28 38.26 -25.27
C GLN A 272 31.10 36.96 -25.25
N LYS A 273 32.39 37.07 -25.53
CA LYS A 273 33.27 35.89 -25.48
C LYS A 273 33.33 35.26 -24.08
N GLN A 274 33.40 36.11 -23.05
CA GLN A 274 33.44 35.64 -21.66
C GLN A 274 32.13 34.95 -21.23
N TYR A 275 31.00 35.48 -21.75
CA TYR A 275 29.68 34.89 -21.52
C TYR A 275 29.55 33.49 -22.10
N ASP A 276 30.00 33.32 -23.37
CA ASP A 276 29.91 32.06 -24.10
C ASP A 276 30.79 30.96 -23.47
N GLU A 277 32.01 31.35 -22.97
CA GLU A 277 32.89 30.43 -22.26
C GLU A 277 32.37 30.01 -20.91
N GLY A 278 31.73 30.93 -20.16
CA GLY A 278 31.10 30.65 -18.88
C GLY A 278 29.89 29.70 -18.98
N LEU A 279 29.11 29.87 -20.04
CA LEU A 279 27.92 29.04 -20.30
C LEU A 279 28.30 27.57 -20.55
N ALA A 280 29.35 27.33 -21.33
CA ALA A 280 29.81 25.97 -21.61
C ALA A 280 30.27 25.22 -20.34
N GLN A 281 30.89 25.94 -19.41
CA GLN A 281 31.33 25.32 -18.13
C GLN A 281 30.16 25.04 -17.19
N TYR A 282 29.19 25.91 -17.16
CA TYR A 282 27.99 25.68 -16.37
C TYR A 282 27.22 24.43 -16.84
N GLU A 283 27.07 24.24 -18.17
CA GLU A 283 26.42 23.05 -18.71
C GLU A 283 27.19 21.76 -18.42
N ALA A 284 28.52 21.81 -18.49
CA ALA A 284 29.35 20.65 -18.17
C ALA A 284 29.26 20.24 -16.70
N GLY A 285 29.23 21.21 -15.79
CA GLY A 285 29.08 20.95 -14.35
C GLY A 285 27.73 20.32 -14.01
N LYS A 286 26.69 20.79 -14.65
CA LYS A 286 25.34 20.24 -14.51
C LYS A 286 25.25 18.79 -14.99
N LYS A 287 25.88 18.46 -16.09
CA LYS A 287 25.93 17.09 -16.60
C LYS A 287 26.59 16.14 -15.60
N GLN A 288 27.71 16.59 -14.99
CA GLN A 288 28.41 15.76 -13.98
C GLN A 288 27.54 15.50 -12.74
N LEU A 289 26.78 16.51 -12.30
CA LEU A 289 25.88 16.33 -11.16
C LEU A 289 24.78 15.31 -11.46
N ASN A 290 24.19 15.41 -12.64
CA ASN A 290 23.14 14.48 -13.08
C ASN A 290 23.68 13.04 -13.26
N ASP A 291 24.91 12.90 -13.76
CA ASP A 291 25.57 11.59 -13.87
C ASP A 291 25.86 10.98 -12.47
N GLY A 292 26.16 11.83 -11.48
CA GLY A 292 26.31 11.41 -10.08
C GLY A 292 25.02 10.87 -9.49
N GLU A 293 23.92 11.58 -9.70
CA GLU A 293 22.58 11.15 -9.23
C GLU A 293 22.14 9.83 -9.87
N LYS A 294 22.43 9.68 -11.17
CA LYS A 294 22.13 8.43 -11.89
C LYS A 294 22.89 7.23 -11.33
N LYS A 295 24.18 7.40 -11.02
CA LYS A 295 24.99 6.32 -10.44
C LYS A 295 24.49 5.89 -9.07
N LEU A 296 24.07 6.85 -8.24
CA LEU A 296 23.48 6.55 -6.94
C LEU A 296 22.16 5.80 -7.07
N ALA A 297 21.33 6.19 -8.03
CA ALA A 297 20.08 5.49 -8.30
C ALA A 297 20.31 4.03 -8.75
N GLU A 298 21.31 3.81 -9.62
CA GLU A 298 21.69 2.47 -10.07
C GLU A 298 22.27 1.60 -8.93
N ALA A 299 23.04 2.22 -8.04
CA ALA A 299 23.58 1.53 -6.86
C ALA A 299 22.45 1.13 -5.90
N LYS A 300 21.48 2.00 -5.70
CA LYS A 300 20.30 1.72 -4.88
C LYS A 300 19.49 0.56 -5.44
N GLN A 301 19.24 0.57 -6.74
CA GLN A 301 18.49 -0.49 -7.41
C GLN A 301 19.17 -1.87 -7.24
N LYS A 302 20.51 -1.90 -7.32
CA LYS A 302 21.27 -3.15 -7.09
C LYS A 302 21.14 -3.64 -5.66
N LEU A 303 21.18 -2.73 -4.69
CA LEU A 303 21.02 -3.05 -3.27
C LEU A 303 19.62 -3.62 -3.00
N ASP A 304 18.58 -2.96 -3.51
CA ASP A 304 17.19 -3.40 -3.34
C ASP A 304 16.94 -4.77 -4.01
N SER A 305 17.63 -5.01 -5.15
CA SER A 305 17.58 -6.32 -5.82
C SER A 305 18.24 -7.43 -5.00
N ALA A 306 19.38 -7.12 -4.39
CA ALA A 306 20.11 -8.07 -3.53
C ALA A 306 19.32 -8.40 -2.26
N GLN A 307 18.67 -7.41 -1.67
CA GLN A 307 17.78 -7.62 -0.52
C GLN A 307 16.63 -8.55 -0.87
N LYS A 308 15.98 -8.30 -1.99
CA LYS A 308 14.87 -9.15 -2.47
C LYS A 308 15.31 -10.60 -2.72
N GLU A 309 16.52 -10.79 -3.26
CA GLU A 309 17.06 -12.14 -3.46
C GLU A 309 17.34 -12.85 -2.13
N LEU A 310 17.84 -12.14 -1.13
CA LEU A 310 18.05 -12.68 0.21
C LEU A 310 16.73 -13.07 0.87
N ASP A 311 15.71 -12.20 0.77
CA ASP A 311 14.40 -12.44 1.38
C ASP A 311 13.74 -13.68 0.75
N THR A 312 13.90 -13.84 -0.57
CA THR A 312 13.41 -15.03 -1.27
C THR A 312 14.13 -16.30 -0.79
N LYS A 313 15.47 -16.26 -0.77
CA LYS A 313 16.28 -17.42 -0.32
C LYS A 313 16.05 -17.73 1.16
N SER A 314 15.82 -16.70 1.96
CA SER A 314 15.51 -16.87 3.38
C SER A 314 14.16 -17.56 3.58
N SER A 315 13.15 -17.15 2.81
CA SER A 315 11.80 -17.76 2.91
C SER A 315 11.81 -19.22 2.43
N GLU A 316 12.52 -19.51 1.33
CA GLU A 316 12.66 -20.86 0.79
C GLU A 316 13.44 -21.80 1.75
N GLY A 317 14.55 -21.30 2.28
CA GLY A 317 15.37 -22.05 3.23
C GLY A 317 14.61 -22.34 4.53
N LYS A 318 13.86 -21.37 5.00
CA LYS A 318 13.03 -21.53 6.20
C LYS A 318 11.90 -22.53 5.97
N ALA A 319 11.22 -22.44 4.83
CA ALA A 319 10.15 -23.39 4.49
C ALA A 319 10.68 -24.84 4.44
N THR A 320 11.92 -25.02 3.94
CA THR A 320 12.56 -26.35 3.91
C THR A 320 12.87 -26.88 5.31
N LEU A 321 13.33 -25.99 6.19
CA LEU A 321 13.62 -26.34 7.59
C LEU A 321 12.35 -26.60 8.39
N ASP A 322 11.30 -25.81 8.16
CA ASP A 322 10.02 -26.00 8.82
C ASP A 322 9.39 -27.34 8.40
N ALA A 323 9.47 -27.68 7.11
CA ALA A 323 9.03 -29.01 6.63
C ALA A 323 9.85 -30.17 7.22
N ALA A 324 11.15 -29.95 7.47
CA ALA A 324 11.97 -30.97 8.14
C ALA A 324 11.59 -31.06 9.64
N LYS A 325 11.30 -29.94 10.28
CA LYS A 325 10.84 -29.89 11.67
C LYS A 325 9.50 -30.59 11.87
N ASP A 326 8.57 -30.36 10.94
CA ASP A 326 7.25 -31.00 10.99
C ASP A 326 7.39 -32.53 10.86
N LYS A 327 8.30 -32.99 10.00
CA LYS A 327 8.59 -34.43 9.90
C LYS A 327 9.16 -34.99 11.23
N ILE A 328 10.02 -34.22 11.88
CA ILE A 328 10.56 -34.61 13.21
C ILE A 328 9.43 -34.64 14.22
N THR A 329 8.59 -33.59 14.24
CA THR A 329 7.46 -33.50 15.18
C THR A 329 6.45 -34.63 14.93
N SER A 330 6.19 -34.96 13.67
CA SER A 330 5.32 -36.09 13.31
C SER A 330 5.93 -37.42 13.77
N ALA A 331 7.23 -37.62 13.51
CA ALA A 331 7.94 -38.81 13.96
C ALA A 331 8.03 -38.92 15.51
N GLU A 332 8.16 -37.79 16.21
CA GLU A 332 8.05 -37.72 17.66
C GLU A 332 6.65 -38.12 18.15
N GLY A 333 5.63 -37.66 17.43
CA GLY A 333 4.24 -38.03 17.68
C GLY A 333 4.02 -39.53 17.52
N GLU A 334 4.43 -40.05 16.39
CA GLU A 334 4.33 -41.50 16.09
C GLU A 334 5.12 -42.35 17.06
N LEU A 335 6.32 -41.89 17.41
CA LEU A 335 7.14 -42.61 18.40
C LEU A 335 6.51 -42.57 19.82
N ARG A 336 5.91 -41.42 20.17
CA ARG A 336 5.20 -41.26 21.43
C ARG A 336 3.93 -42.09 21.46
N GLU A 337 3.17 -42.11 20.36
CA GLU A 337 2.00 -42.98 20.23
C GLU A 337 2.40 -44.44 20.29
N GLY A 338 3.44 -44.83 19.56
CA GLY A 338 3.96 -46.19 19.59
C GLY A 338 4.45 -46.60 20.98
N LYS A 339 5.07 -45.69 21.74
CA LYS A 339 5.44 -45.95 23.13
C LYS A 339 4.23 -46.15 24.05
N LEU A 340 3.23 -45.25 23.83
CA LEU A 340 1.98 -45.34 24.59
C LEU A 340 1.22 -46.61 24.25
N GLU A 341 1.17 -46.98 22.97
CA GLU A 341 0.52 -48.21 22.52
C GLU A 341 1.21 -49.45 23.06
N LEU A 342 2.55 -49.46 23.05
CA LEU A 342 3.33 -50.53 23.68
C LEU A 342 3.07 -50.62 25.18
N GLN A 343 2.96 -49.47 25.86
CA GLN A 343 2.67 -49.41 27.29
C GLN A 343 1.25 -49.91 27.60
N ILE A 344 0.29 -49.52 26.75
CA ILE A 344 -1.09 -50.01 26.85
C ILE A 344 -1.15 -51.51 26.59
N GLN A 345 -0.41 -52.02 25.59
CA GLN A 345 -0.33 -53.46 25.32
C GLN A 345 0.30 -54.21 26.49
N LYS A 346 1.38 -53.68 27.11
CA LYS A 346 1.97 -54.26 28.31
C LYS A 346 0.99 -54.36 29.47
N LEU A 347 0.32 -53.24 29.75
CA LEU A 347 -0.67 -53.18 30.83
C LEU A 347 -1.89 -54.07 30.56
N SER A 348 -2.36 -54.08 29.28
CA SER A 348 -3.49 -54.94 28.91
C SER A 348 -3.17 -56.43 29.01
N ALA A 349 -1.95 -56.83 28.63
CA ALA A 349 -1.55 -58.21 28.71
C ALA A 349 -1.26 -58.64 30.17
N GLU A 350 -0.60 -57.78 30.94
CA GLU A 350 -0.40 -58.03 32.39
C GLU A 350 -1.73 -58.21 33.12
N ALA A 351 -2.72 -57.35 32.76
CA ALA A 351 -4.07 -57.51 33.31
C ALA A 351 -4.73 -58.82 32.87
N LYS A 352 -4.54 -59.26 31.58
CA LYS A 352 -5.05 -60.54 31.12
C LYS A 352 -4.32 -61.72 31.71
N PHE A 353 -3.03 -61.66 31.92
CA PHE A 353 -2.26 -62.71 32.57
C PHE A 353 -2.62 -62.79 34.06
N LYS A 354 -2.79 -61.66 34.71
CA LYS A 354 -3.20 -61.61 36.09
C LYS A 354 -4.63 -62.16 36.25
N ASP A 355 -5.54 -61.83 35.33
CA ASP A 355 -6.89 -62.40 35.30
C ASP A 355 -6.89 -63.90 35.05
N ALA A 356 -6.01 -64.37 34.14
CA ALA A 356 -5.83 -65.80 33.88
C ALA A 356 -5.19 -66.56 35.08
N GLU A 357 -4.22 -65.97 35.76
CA GLU A 357 -3.62 -66.51 37.00
C GLU A 357 -4.64 -66.60 38.08
N GLN A 358 -5.46 -65.54 38.23
CA GLN A 358 -6.55 -65.49 39.18
C GLN A 358 -7.59 -66.61 38.90
N LYS A 359 -7.98 -66.74 37.62
CA LYS A 359 -8.90 -67.81 37.17
C LYS A 359 -8.37 -69.19 37.37
N ILE A 360 -7.06 -69.37 37.19
CA ILE A 360 -6.40 -70.68 37.47
C ILE A 360 -6.41 -70.98 39.01
N SER A 361 -6.04 -69.93 39.76
CA SER A 361 -6.07 -70.05 41.26
C SER A 361 -7.48 -70.30 41.81
N ASP A 362 -8.48 -69.58 41.25
CA ASP A 362 -9.90 -69.74 41.63
C ASP A 362 -10.43 -71.12 41.18
N GLY A 363 -9.91 -71.70 40.10
CA GLY A 363 -10.18 -73.03 39.63
C GLY A 363 -9.58 -74.10 40.50
N GLU A 364 -8.32 -73.91 40.96
CA GLU A 364 -7.67 -74.85 41.92
C GLU A 364 -8.40 -74.92 43.22
N GLU A 365 -8.89 -73.80 43.75
CA GLU A 365 -9.63 -73.72 44.99
C GLU A 365 -10.99 -74.39 44.90
N LYS A 366 -11.72 -74.19 43.79
CA LYS A 366 -13.02 -74.81 43.51
C LYS A 366 -12.94 -76.29 43.21
N LEU A 367 -11.80 -76.75 42.60
CA LEU A 367 -11.55 -78.15 42.31
C LEU A 367 -11.36 -79.00 43.58
N ALA A 368 -10.87 -78.35 44.60
CA ALA A 368 -10.58 -79.05 45.84
C ALA A 368 -11.86 -79.49 46.66
N THR A 369 -12.96 -78.81 46.36
CA THR A 369 -14.15 -78.86 47.23
C THR A 369 -15.38 -79.52 46.63
N GLY A 370 -15.44 -79.90 45.37
CA GLY A 370 -16.71 -80.31 44.78
C GLY A 370 -16.73 -81.43 43.80
N LYS A 371 -16.55 -82.72 44.18
CA LYS A 371 -16.27 -83.84 43.24
C LYS A 371 -17.44 -84.61 42.65
N THR A 372 -18.62 -84.43 43.06
CA THR A 372 -19.59 -85.54 42.72
C THR A 372 -20.94 -85.09 42.09
N GLU A 373 -21.31 -83.82 42.13
CA GLU A 373 -22.69 -83.41 41.69
C GLU A 373 -22.73 -82.46 40.50
N LEU A 374 -21.56 -82.12 39.90
CA LEU A 374 -21.41 -81.08 38.95
C LEU A 374 -21.94 -81.40 37.53
N GLU A 375 -21.98 -82.70 37.11
CA GLU A 375 -22.22 -82.93 35.64
C GLU A 375 -23.68 -82.74 35.20
N THR A 376 -24.65 -83.12 36.03
CA THR A 376 -26.06 -83.02 35.61
C THR A 376 -26.71 -81.69 35.94
N GLN A 377 -26.29 -81.03 36.98
CA GLN A 377 -26.71 -79.66 37.30
C GLN A 377 -25.93 -78.62 36.51
N LYS A 378 -24.65 -78.94 36.17
CA LYS A 378 -23.80 -78.09 35.41
C LYS A 378 -24.31 -77.80 34.02
N THR A 379 -24.82 -78.82 33.27
CA THR A 379 -25.29 -78.64 31.90
C THR A 379 -26.59 -77.83 31.89
N ALA A 380 -27.53 -78.07 32.81
CA ALA A 380 -28.80 -77.35 32.82
C ALA A 380 -28.70 -75.96 33.46
N GLY A 381 -27.90 -75.78 34.52
CA GLY A 381 -27.70 -74.50 35.17
C GLY A 381 -26.75 -73.62 34.38
N GLN A 382 -25.64 -74.18 33.85
CA GLN A 382 -24.73 -73.50 33.00
C GLN A 382 -25.40 -72.96 31.67
N LYS A 383 -26.35 -73.79 31.15
CA LYS A 383 -27.12 -73.33 29.98
C LYS A 383 -28.02 -72.16 30.34
N LYS A 384 -28.74 -72.24 31.49
CA LYS A 384 -29.57 -71.09 31.92
C LYS A 384 -28.79 -69.82 32.26
N ILE A 385 -27.57 -69.96 32.85
CA ILE A 385 -26.70 -68.86 33.18
C ILE A 385 -26.08 -68.27 31.92
N ASN A 386 -25.63 -69.13 30.95
CA ASN A 386 -25.10 -68.66 29.67
C ASN A 386 -26.18 -68.01 28.82
N GLU A 387 -27.40 -68.53 28.85
CA GLU A 387 -28.55 -67.89 28.21
C GLU A 387 -28.87 -66.52 28.89
N GLY A 388 -28.90 -66.48 30.25
CA GLY A 388 -29.09 -65.24 30.96
C GLY A 388 -27.90 -64.26 30.83
N LYS A 389 -26.65 -64.80 30.76
CA LYS A 389 -25.50 -63.95 30.45
C LYS A 389 -25.52 -63.42 28.99
N ALA A 390 -25.92 -64.27 28.07
CA ALA A 390 -26.06 -63.83 26.68
C ALA A 390 -27.18 -62.78 26.52
N GLU A 391 -28.31 -62.99 27.25
CA GLU A 391 -29.40 -62.07 27.26
C GLU A 391 -29.04 -60.72 27.94
N TYR A 392 -28.31 -60.80 29.09
CA TYR A 392 -27.76 -59.62 29.76
C TYR A 392 -26.70 -58.88 28.93
N GLU A 393 -25.74 -59.57 28.36
CA GLU A 393 -24.72 -58.95 27.47
C GLU A 393 -25.32 -58.37 26.19
N SER A 394 -26.32 -59.10 25.61
CA SER A 394 -27.07 -58.57 24.46
C SER A 394 -27.88 -57.34 24.84
N GLY A 395 -28.60 -57.40 25.95
CA GLY A 395 -29.37 -56.25 26.47
C GLY A 395 -28.49 -55.08 26.87
N LYS A 396 -27.31 -55.38 27.47
CA LYS A 396 -26.29 -54.36 27.80
C LYS A 396 -25.74 -53.71 26.53
N LYS A 397 -25.36 -54.52 25.54
CA LYS A 397 -24.83 -54.00 24.27
C LYS A 397 -25.89 -53.15 23.52
N GLU A 398 -27.14 -53.63 23.48
CA GLU A 398 -28.27 -52.88 22.89
C GLU A 398 -28.54 -51.57 23.66
N ALA A 399 -28.44 -51.59 24.98
CA ALA A 399 -28.60 -50.39 25.83
C ALA A 399 -27.40 -49.41 25.59
N GLU A 400 -26.18 -49.94 25.55
CA GLU A 400 -24.97 -49.13 25.27
C GLU A 400 -25.00 -48.51 23.86
N GLU A 401 -25.42 -49.27 22.85
CA GLU A 401 -25.60 -48.78 21.49
C GLU A 401 -26.69 -47.69 21.43
N LYS A 402 -27.84 -47.88 22.01
CA LYS A 402 -28.93 -46.90 22.07
C LYS A 402 -28.54 -45.65 22.88
N LEU A 403 -27.76 -45.81 23.94
CA LEU A 403 -27.24 -44.72 24.74
C LEU A 403 -26.18 -43.96 23.99
N ALA A 404 -25.25 -44.67 23.30
CA ALA A 404 -24.26 -44.04 22.44
C ALA A 404 -24.87 -43.26 21.30
N GLU A 405 -25.89 -43.81 20.62
CA GLU A 405 -26.66 -43.07 19.61
C GLU A 405 -27.36 -41.83 20.18
N GLY A 406 -27.90 -41.97 21.42
CA GLY A 406 -28.54 -40.86 22.12
C GLY A 406 -27.56 -39.75 22.50
N GLU A 407 -26.38 -40.13 22.96
CA GLU A 407 -25.29 -39.22 23.31
C GLU A 407 -24.73 -38.52 22.03
N GLU A 408 -24.56 -39.27 20.95
CA GLU A 408 -24.17 -38.70 19.64
C GLU A 408 -25.22 -37.68 19.13
N LYS A 409 -26.50 -38.00 19.22
CA LYS A 409 -27.58 -37.08 18.88
C LYS A 409 -27.62 -35.82 19.71
N ILE A 410 -27.35 -35.94 21.02
CA ILE A 410 -27.26 -34.81 21.95
C ILE A 410 -26.02 -33.97 21.58
N LYS A 411 -24.88 -34.57 21.33
CA LYS A 411 -23.65 -33.89 20.92
C LYS A 411 -23.83 -33.21 19.58
N ASP A 412 -24.43 -33.87 18.60
CA ASP A 412 -24.76 -33.28 17.29
C ASP A 412 -25.77 -32.11 17.44
N ALA A 413 -26.71 -32.23 18.37
CA ALA A 413 -27.62 -31.12 18.69
C ALA A 413 -26.90 -29.96 19.41
N GLU A 414 -25.95 -30.24 20.29
CA GLU A 414 -25.10 -29.22 20.94
C GLU A 414 -24.23 -28.51 19.91
N ASP A 415 -23.59 -29.30 19.04
CA ASP A 415 -22.75 -28.74 17.94
C ASP A 415 -23.63 -27.93 16.99
N LYS A 416 -24.84 -28.38 16.63
CA LYS A 416 -25.77 -27.60 15.82
C LYS A 416 -26.24 -26.32 16.50
N ILE A 417 -26.43 -26.33 17.83
CA ILE A 417 -26.80 -25.13 18.58
C ILE A 417 -25.62 -24.17 18.65
N ALA A 418 -24.39 -24.68 18.82
CA ALA A 418 -23.18 -23.87 18.75
C ALA A 418 -22.95 -23.30 17.35
N ASP A 419 -23.40 -24.02 16.33
CA ASP A 419 -23.27 -23.65 14.92
C ASP A 419 -24.47 -22.84 14.39
N ILE A 420 -25.50 -22.54 15.21
CA ILE A 420 -26.60 -21.67 14.78
C ILE A 420 -26.00 -20.31 14.43
N PRO A 421 -25.99 -19.92 13.16
CA PRO A 421 -25.48 -18.62 12.77
C PRO A 421 -26.34 -17.55 13.45
N LYS A 422 -25.68 -16.64 14.18
CA LYS A 422 -26.39 -15.51 14.77
C LYS A 422 -27.02 -14.70 13.65
N TYR A 423 -28.32 -14.61 13.66
CA TYR A 423 -29.06 -13.77 12.73
C TYR A 423 -28.61 -12.33 12.94
N LYS A 424 -28.20 -11.69 11.86
CA LYS A 424 -27.66 -10.34 11.87
C LYS A 424 -28.26 -9.56 10.72
N TRP A 425 -28.82 -8.41 11.03
CA TRP A 425 -29.17 -7.45 10.02
C TRP A 425 -27.98 -6.57 9.74
N TYR A 426 -27.75 -6.30 8.48
CA TYR A 426 -26.77 -5.33 8.04
C TYR A 426 -27.54 -4.09 7.61
N VAL A 427 -27.26 -2.98 8.23
CA VAL A 427 -27.84 -1.69 7.87
C VAL A 427 -26.81 -0.96 7.03
N TYR A 428 -27.14 -0.79 5.76
CA TYR A 428 -26.29 -0.12 4.81
C TYR A 428 -26.89 1.24 4.45
N ASN A 429 -26.09 2.27 4.44
CA ASN A 429 -26.46 3.55 3.86
C ASN A 429 -25.82 3.68 2.45
N ARG A 430 -25.96 4.83 1.82
CA ARG A 430 -25.39 5.05 0.50
C ARG A 430 -23.87 5.01 0.48
N ASP A 431 -23.22 5.40 1.57
CA ASP A 431 -21.74 5.40 1.66
C ASP A 431 -21.18 3.98 1.74
N ASP A 432 -21.97 3.00 2.20
CA ASP A 432 -21.59 1.59 2.16
C ASP A 432 -21.60 1.01 0.73
N ASN A 433 -22.29 1.67 -0.20
CA ASN A 433 -22.21 1.33 -1.62
C ASN A 433 -20.87 1.84 -2.18
N LYS A 434 -19.94 0.94 -2.44
CA LYS A 434 -18.58 1.28 -2.91
C LYS A 434 -18.55 2.06 -4.22
N GLY A 435 -19.52 1.85 -5.11
CA GLY A 435 -19.63 2.65 -6.34
C GLY A 435 -20.01 4.09 -6.04
N TYR A 436 -20.87 4.30 -5.05
CA TYR A 436 -21.32 5.63 -4.65
C TYR A 436 -20.30 6.37 -3.78
N SER A 437 -19.82 5.73 -2.72
CA SER A 437 -18.81 6.32 -1.82
C SER A 437 -17.49 6.57 -2.53
N GLY A 438 -17.08 5.65 -3.42
CA GLY A 438 -15.87 5.78 -4.21
C GLY A 438 -15.85 7.03 -5.09
N LEU A 439 -16.97 7.39 -5.72
CA LEU A 439 -17.06 8.65 -6.48
C LEU A 439 -16.85 9.88 -5.58
N GLY A 440 -17.43 9.87 -4.37
CA GLY A 440 -17.22 10.94 -3.39
C GLY A 440 -15.76 11.04 -2.94
N GLU A 441 -15.15 9.92 -2.62
CA GLU A 441 -13.72 9.86 -2.26
C GLU A 441 -12.82 10.33 -3.41
N ASP A 442 -13.12 9.94 -4.64
CA ASP A 442 -12.39 10.39 -5.82
C ASP A 442 -12.53 11.89 -6.05
N ALA A 443 -13.73 12.45 -5.82
CA ALA A 443 -13.93 13.90 -5.87
C ALA A 443 -13.11 14.64 -4.80
N GLU A 444 -13.02 14.12 -3.57
CA GLU A 444 -12.17 14.67 -2.51
C GLU A 444 -10.68 14.59 -2.85
N ARG A 445 -10.25 13.51 -3.51
CA ARG A 445 -8.87 13.36 -4.01
C ARG A 445 -8.54 14.44 -5.03
N VAL A 446 -9.43 14.64 -6.01
CA VAL A 446 -9.28 15.71 -7.01
C VAL A 446 -9.25 17.07 -6.32
N ASN A 447 -10.12 17.30 -5.33
CA ASN A 447 -10.13 18.54 -4.55
C ASN A 447 -8.81 18.78 -3.82
N SER A 448 -8.25 17.77 -3.18
CA SER A 448 -6.94 17.86 -2.50
C SER A 448 -5.82 18.26 -3.46
N VAL A 449 -5.81 17.70 -4.67
CA VAL A 449 -4.89 18.10 -5.74
C VAL A 449 -5.16 19.54 -6.17
N ALA A 450 -6.44 19.89 -6.35
CA ALA A 450 -6.87 21.22 -6.81
C ALA A 450 -6.58 22.33 -5.81
N VAL A 451 -6.41 22.06 -4.55
CA VAL A 451 -6.01 23.06 -3.53
C VAL A 451 -4.50 23.32 -3.59
N VAL A 452 -3.69 22.29 -3.74
CA VAL A 452 -2.23 22.39 -3.61
C VAL A 452 -1.58 23.00 -4.86
N PHE A 453 -1.93 22.54 -6.05
CA PHE A 453 -1.27 22.96 -7.29
C PHE A 453 -1.46 24.43 -7.65
N PRO A 454 -2.66 25.05 -7.50
CA PRO A 454 -2.85 26.47 -7.81
C PRO A 454 -1.97 27.39 -6.98
N VAL A 455 -1.63 27.05 -5.75
CA VAL A 455 -0.73 27.86 -4.92
C VAL A 455 0.66 27.96 -5.58
N PHE A 456 1.18 26.85 -6.09
CA PHE A 456 2.47 26.86 -6.79
C PHE A 456 2.41 27.57 -8.13
N PHE A 457 1.33 27.40 -8.89
CA PHE A 457 1.10 28.16 -10.13
C PHE A 457 1.06 29.67 -9.82
N LEU A 458 0.39 30.06 -8.75
CA LEU A 458 0.32 31.46 -8.33
C LEU A 458 1.71 32.01 -7.95
N ILE A 459 2.50 31.26 -7.19
CA ILE A 459 3.87 31.66 -6.81
C ILE A 459 4.72 31.92 -8.07
N VAL A 460 4.68 31.01 -9.03
CA VAL A 460 5.42 31.17 -10.29
C VAL A 460 4.88 32.35 -11.10
N ALA A 461 3.57 32.51 -11.18
CA ALA A 461 2.94 33.64 -11.87
C ALA A 461 3.34 34.99 -11.24
N VAL A 462 3.32 35.10 -9.93
CA VAL A 462 3.79 36.26 -9.17
C VAL A 462 5.25 36.56 -9.50
N LEU A 463 6.09 35.55 -9.60
CA LEU A 463 7.51 35.67 -9.91
C LEU A 463 7.72 36.20 -11.34
N VAL A 464 6.94 35.72 -12.32
CA VAL A 464 6.92 36.24 -13.67
C VAL A 464 6.45 37.69 -13.67
N CYS A 465 5.42 38.00 -12.92
CA CYS A 465 4.91 39.36 -12.79
C CYS A 465 5.96 40.31 -12.18
N ILE A 466 6.64 39.90 -11.12
CA ILE A 466 7.74 40.67 -10.49
C ILE A 466 8.82 40.97 -11.54
N THR A 467 9.26 39.97 -12.30
CA THR A 467 10.31 40.16 -13.32
C THR A 467 9.86 41.13 -14.40
N THR A 468 8.65 40.95 -14.90
CA THR A 468 8.10 41.77 -15.99
C THR A 468 7.85 43.20 -15.55
N MET A 469 7.25 43.38 -14.37
CA MET A 469 6.96 44.71 -13.83
C MET A 469 8.22 45.46 -13.42
N THR A 470 9.19 44.77 -12.81
CA THR A 470 10.48 45.39 -12.49
C THR A 470 11.16 45.92 -13.75
N ARG A 471 11.14 45.12 -14.81
CA ARG A 471 11.68 45.57 -16.10
C ARG A 471 10.91 46.75 -16.70
N LEU A 472 9.59 46.67 -16.78
CA LEU A 472 8.75 47.73 -17.31
C LEU A 472 8.99 49.04 -16.60
N VAL A 473 9.10 49.01 -15.28
CA VAL A 473 9.36 50.18 -14.44
C VAL A 473 10.80 50.70 -14.61
N GLU A 474 11.80 49.81 -14.77
CA GLU A 474 13.19 50.18 -15.01
C GLU A 474 13.37 50.79 -16.43
N GLU A 475 12.73 50.27 -17.47
CA GLU A 475 12.73 50.79 -18.83
C GLU A 475 12.14 52.21 -18.90
N ARG A 476 11.07 52.42 -18.11
CA ARG A 476 10.38 53.70 -18.07
C ARG A 476 10.87 54.64 -16.95
N ARG A 477 12.04 54.34 -16.39
CA ARG A 477 12.57 55.06 -15.23
C ARG A 477 12.74 56.59 -15.48
N THR A 478 13.22 56.97 -16.68
CA THR A 478 13.38 58.36 -17.05
C THR A 478 12.03 59.07 -17.13
N GLU A 479 11.00 58.41 -17.71
CA GLU A 479 9.64 58.92 -17.78
C GLU A 479 9.07 59.08 -16.34
N ILE A 480 9.27 58.10 -15.45
CA ILE A 480 8.85 58.20 -14.05
C ILE A 480 9.58 59.36 -13.37
N GLY A 481 10.86 59.53 -13.61
CA GLY A 481 11.65 60.64 -13.07
C GLY A 481 11.17 61.99 -13.56
N THR A 482 10.84 62.12 -14.83
CA THR A 482 10.27 63.34 -15.45
C THR A 482 8.89 63.65 -14.82
N LEU A 483 7.99 62.67 -14.78
CA LEU A 483 6.68 62.87 -14.13
C LEU A 483 6.82 63.28 -12.67
N LYS A 484 7.76 62.71 -11.94
CA LYS A 484 8.04 63.05 -10.53
C LYS A 484 8.63 64.46 -10.43
N ALA A 485 9.49 64.86 -11.37
CA ALA A 485 10.04 66.21 -11.45
C ALA A 485 9.00 67.28 -11.81
N LEU A 486 8.01 66.93 -12.64
CA LEU A 486 6.83 67.74 -12.97
C LEU A 486 5.80 67.84 -11.83
N GLY A 487 6.03 67.19 -10.69
CA GLY A 487 5.16 67.30 -9.51
C GLY A 487 4.00 66.30 -9.47
N TYR A 488 3.97 65.31 -10.37
CA TYR A 488 2.94 64.24 -10.27
C TYR A 488 3.09 63.47 -8.95
N THR A 489 1.96 63.21 -8.33
CA THR A 489 1.95 62.45 -7.06
C THR A 489 2.40 60.98 -7.31
N PRO A 490 3.06 60.37 -6.33
CA PRO A 490 3.44 58.96 -6.44
C PRO A 490 2.26 58.08 -6.81
N LEU A 491 1.07 58.37 -6.28
CA LEU A 491 -0.15 57.61 -6.57
C LEU A 491 -0.56 57.68 -8.05
N SER A 492 -0.48 58.87 -8.64
CA SER A 492 -0.79 59.03 -10.09
C SER A 492 0.15 58.22 -11.00
N ILE A 493 1.44 58.18 -10.63
CA ILE A 493 2.44 57.42 -11.38
C ILE A 493 2.20 55.90 -11.21
N ILE A 494 1.91 55.48 -9.98
CA ILE A 494 1.61 54.09 -9.67
C ILE A 494 0.35 53.62 -10.42
N MET A 495 -0.67 54.51 -10.49
CA MET A 495 -1.95 54.18 -11.10
C MET A 495 -1.80 53.70 -12.58
N LYS A 496 -0.88 54.27 -13.32
CA LYS A 496 -0.57 53.86 -14.69
C LYS A 496 -0.14 52.39 -14.78
N TYR A 497 0.78 51.99 -13.91
CA TYR A 497 1.30 50.60 -13.90
C TYR A 497 0.32 49.65 -13.22
N PHE A 498 -0.41 50.15 -12.20
CA PHE A 498 -1.51 49.44 -11.57
C PHE A 498 -2.59 49.07 -12.61
N LEU A 499 -3.04 50.07 -13.39
CA LEU A 499 -4.09 49.85 -14.37
C LEU A 499 -3.63 48.85 -15.46
N TYR A 500 -2.37 48.96 -15.90
CA TYR A 500 -1.79 48.02 -16.83
C TYR A 500 -1.81 46.57 -16.29
N ALA A 501 -1.35 46.39 -15.05
CA ALA A 501 -1.35 45.09 -14.37
C ALA A 501 -2.77 44.59 -14.15
N ALA A 502 -3.69 45.46 -13.73
CA ALA A 502 -5.09 45.12 -13.46
C ALA A 502 -5.80 44.65 -14.74
N ILE A 503 -5.66 45.40 -15.85
CA ILE A 503 -6.28 45.01 -17.13
C ILE A 503 -5.72 43.65 -17.59
N ALA A 504 -4.41 43.46 -17.54
CA ALA A 504 -3.79 42.20 -17.92
C ALA A 504 -4.27 41.05 -17.05
N ALA A 505 -4.36 41.25 -15.72
CA ALA A 505 -4.84 40.21 -14.78
C ALA A 505 -6.33 39.92 -14.99
N ILE A 506 -7.17 40.92 -15.21
CA ILE A 506 -8.60 40.74 -15.49
C ILE A 506 -8.81 39.96 -16.77
N LEU A 507 -8.16 40.37 -17.88
CA LEU A 507 -8.25 39.63 -19.14
C LEU A 507 -7.73 38.20 -19.01
N GLY A 508 -6.60 38.01 -18.33
CA GLY A 508 -6.04 36.70 -18.04
C GLY A 508 -6.98 35.83 -17.20
N SER A 509 -7.61 36.41 -16.22
CA SER A 509 -8.60 35.71 -15.34
C SER A 509 -9.84 35.29 -16.16
N ILE A 510 -10.37 36.18 -16.99
CA ILE A 510 -11.52 35.87 -17.85
C ILE A 510 -11.17 34.74 -18.83
N ILE A 511 -10.08 34.87 -19.58
CA ILE A 511 -9.65 33.87 -20.56
C ILE A 511 -9.33 32.55 -19.89
N GLY A 512 -8.59 32.61 -18.77
CA GLY A 512 -8.22 31.43 -18.00
C GLY A 512 -9.42 30.69 -17.43
N SER A 513 -10.39 31.45 -16.88
CA SER A 513 -11.63 30.86 -16.35
C SER A 513 -12.47 30.23 -17.48
N LEU A 514 -12.62 30.92 -18.62
CA LEU A 514 -13.36 30.35 -19.74
C LEU A 514 -12.75 29.05 -20.26
N ILE A 515 -11.42 29.02 -20.45
CA ILE A 515 -10.73 27.82 -20.93
C ILE A 515 -10.80 26.73 -19.86
N GLY A 516 -10.56 27.07 -18.59
CA GLY A 516 -10.57 26.12 -17.49
C GLY A 516 -11.94 25.46 -17.30
N ILE A 517 -13.01 26.24 -17.29
CA ILE A 517 -14.39 25.73 -17.17
C ILE A 517 -14.80 24.91 -18.39
N ALA A 518 -14.36 25.30 -19.59
CA ALA A 518 -14.71 24.59 -20.81
C ALA A 518 -14.00 23.24 -20.97
N THR A 519 -12.80 23.09 -20.41
CA THR A 519 -11.93 21.92 -20.67
C THR A 519 -11.81 20.97 -19.49
N LEU A 520 -11.39 21.47 -18.32
CA LEU A 520 -10.99 20.60 -17.20
C LEU A 520 -12.14 19.77 -16.63
N PRO A 521 -13.34 20.32 -16.35
CA PRO A 521 -14.43 19.52 -15.82
C PRO A 521 -14.88 18.41 -16.77
N ARG A 522 -14.88 18.69 -18.08
CA ARG A 522 -15.24 17.70 -19.11
C ARG A 522 -14.25 16.55 -19.16
N ILE A 523 -12.95 16.86 -19.14
CA ILE A 523 -11.90 15.84 -19.13
C ILE A 523 -12.02 14.95 -17.89
N ILE A 524 -12.24 15.56 -16.72
CA ILE A 524 -12.37 14.81 -15.46
C ILE A 524 -13.60 13.91 -15.49
N VAL A 525 -14.77 14.45 -15.83
CA VAL A 525 -16.01 13.68 -15.93
C VAL A 525 -15.90 12.52 -16.93
N GLN A 526 -15.33 12.77 -18.10
CA GLN A 526 -15.12 11.75 -19.12
C GLN A 526 -14.17 10.65 -18.63
N THR A 527 -13.15 11.02 -17.87
CA THR A 527 -12.19 10.08 -17.29
C THR A 527 -12.84 9.20 -16.23
N TYR A 528 -13.64 9.79 -15.33
CA TYR A 528 -14.37 9.02 -14.32
C TYR A 528 -15.53 8.21 -14.92
N GLY A 529 -16.05 8.59 -16.09
CA GLY A 529 -17.00 7.80 -16.87
C GLY A 529 -16.45 6.44 -17.34
N ILE A 530 -15.14 6.24 -17.30
CA ILE A 530 -14.51 4.91 -17.53
C ILE A 530 -14.73 3.98 -16.33
N LEU A 531 -14.70 4.54 -15.12
CA LEU A 531 -14.81 3.77 -13.87
C LEU A 531 -16.25 3.61 -13.40
N TYR A 532 -17.06 4.66 -13.55
CA TYR A 532 -18.41 4.74 -13.03
C TYR A 532 -19.44 4.89 -14.14
N THR A 533 -20.58 4.24 -13.98
CA THR A 533 -21.76 4.54 -14.77
C THR A 533 -22.37 5.84 -14.24
N LEU A 534 -21.98 6.96 -14.86
CA LEU A 534 -22.42 8.27 -14.44
C LEU A 534 -23.73 8.65 -15.15
N PRO A 535 -24.70 9.29 -14.47
CA PRO A 535 -25.82 9.92 -15.13
C PRO A 535 -25.35 11.09 -16.01
N GLU A 536 -26.23 11.62 -16.87
CA GLU A 536 -25.94 12.86 -17.58
C GLU A 536 -25.61 13.97 -16.58
N MET A 537 -24.36 14.38 -16.57
CA MET A 537 -23.85 15.37 -15.62
C MET A 537 -24.01 16.78 -16.18
N HIS A 538 -24.79 17.58 -15.53
CA HIS A 538 -24.85 19.03 -15.78
C HIS A 538 -23.69 19.71 -15.08
N LEU A 539 -22.70 20.15 -15.86
CA LEU A 539 -21.55 20.89 -15.32
C LEU A 539 -22.02 22.28 -14.87
N SER A 540 -22.15 22.47 -13.59
CA SER A 540 -22.43 23.77 -12.98
C SER A 540 -21.13 24.55 -12.76
N VAL A 541 -21.19 25.85 -12.98
CA VAL A 541 -20.06 26.75 -12.70
C VAL A 541 -20.18 27.26 -11.26
N ASP A 542 -19.17 26.95 -10.44
CA ASP A 542 -19.04 27.58 -9.12
C ASP A 542 -18.46 28.98 -9.26
N TYR A 543 -19.36 29.97 -9.29
CA TYR A 543 -18.98 31.39 -9.40
C TYR A 543 -18.17 31.86 -8.20
N GLY A 544 -18.33 31.25 -7.00
CA GLY A 544 -17.54 31.55 -5.83
C GLY A 544 -16.06 31.23 -6.03
N VAL A 545 -15.75 30.04 -6.54
CA VAL A 545 -14.38 29.64 -6.86
C VAL A 545 -13.78 30.50 -7.96
N VAL A 546 -14.56 30.81 -9.00
CA VAL A 546 -14.11 31.73 -10.10
C VAL A 546 -13.77 33.11 -9.56
N LEU A 547 -14.62 33.67 -8.71
CA LEU A 547 -14.41 34.99 -8.10
C LEU A 547 -13.19 35.01 -7.17
N ILE A 548 -13.07 34.03 -6.30
CA ILE A 548 -11.94 33.96 -5.34
C ILE A 548 -10.63 33.78 -6.08
N SER A 549 -10.54 32.84 -7.04
CA SER A 549 -9.32 32.59 -7.79
C SER A 549 -8.92 33.80 -8.66
N SER A 550 -9.88 34.46 -9.29
CA SER A 550 -9.67 35.70 -10.05
C SER A 550 -9.23 36.83 -9.15
N ALA A 551 -9.87 37.01 -8.00
CA ALA A 551 -9.50 38.04 -7.03
C ALA A 551 -8.07 37.85 -6.52
N VAL A 552 -7.70 36.63 -6.15
CA VAL A 552 -6.34 36.29 -5.71
C VAL A 552 -5.31 36.61 -6.78
N ALA A 553 -5.56 36.21 -8.03
CA ALA A 553 -4.68 36.50 -9.16
C ALA A 553 -4.53 38.02 -9.41
N ILE A 554 -5.64 38.76 -9.43
CA ILE A 554 -5.66 40.20 -9.64
C ILE A 554 -4.96 40.93 -8.49
N ILE A 555 -5.27 40.60 -7.24
CA ILE A 555 -4.66 41.22 -6.06
C ILE A 555 -3.16 40.95 -6.05
N ALA A 556 -2.72 39.73 -6.29
CA ALA A 556 -1.31 39.38 -6.32
C ALA A 556 -0.55 40.14 -7.41
N THR A 557 -1.10 40.21 -8.65
CA THR A 557 -0.50 40.93 -9.77
C THR A 557 -0.44 42.42 -9.50
N CYS A 558 -1.51 43.02 -9.01
CA CYS A 558 -1.58 44.45 -8.67
C CYS A 558 -0.65 44.80 -7.52
N ALA A 559 -0.57 43.99 -6.49
CA ALA A 559 0.35 44.20 -5.35
C ALA A 559 1.82 44.20 -5.83
N VAL A 560 2.18 43.29 -6.73
CA VAL A 560 3.52 43.26 -7.35
C VAL A 560 3.80 44.58 -8.10
N ALA A 561 2.84 45.04 -8.90
CA ALA A 561 2.99 46.27 -9.68
C ALA A 561 3.19 47.48 -8.74
N ILE A 562 2.37 47.61 -7.69
CA ILE A 562 2.48 48.66 -6.69
C ILE A 562 3.83 48.59 -5.98
N PHE A 563 4.23 47.44 -5.49
CA PHE A 563 5.48 47.23 -4.76
C PHE A 563 6.68 47.64 -5.59
N THR A 564 6.69 47.22 -6.85
CA THR A 564 7.80 47.48 -7.82
C THR A 564 7.92 48.95 -8.10
N CYS A 565 6.78 49.67 -8.34
CA CYS A 565 6.77 51.09 -8.57
C CYS A 565 7.17 51.89 -7.30
N LEU A 566 6.65 51.50 -6.12
CA LEU A 566 7.00 52.15 -4.88
C LEU A 566 8.51 52.07 -4.58
N LYS A 567 9.14 50.97 -4.93
CA LYS A 567 10.57 50.77 -4.76
C LYS A 567 11.39 51.79 -5.56
N GLU A 568 11.06 52.03 -6.83
CA GLU A 568 11.75 52.99 -7.68
C GLU A 568 11.35 54.43 -7.31
N LEU A 569 10.08 54.69 -6.97
CA LEU A 569 9.61 56.01 -6.56
C LEU A 569 10.21 56.53 -5.24
N LYS A 570 10.84 55.67 -4.40
CA LYS A 570 11.64 56.08 -3.26
C LYS A 570 12.88 56.87 -3.66
N LEU A 571 13.35 56.75 -4.89
CA LEU A 571 14.50 57.48 -5.42
C LEU A 571 14.07 58.92 -5.80
N ASN A 572 15.04 59.87 -5.73
CA ASN A 572 14.82 61.25 -6.15
C ASN A 572 14.64 61.36 -7.65
N ALA A 573 13.88 62.36 -8.15
CA ALA A 573 13.63 62.55 -9.57
C ALA A 573 14.93 62.66 -10.41
N ALA A 574 15.87 63.45 -9.91
CA ALA A 574 17.18 63.58 -10.56
C ALA A 574 17.97 62.25 -10.70
N THR A 575 17.78 61.36 -9.69
CA THR A 575 18.42 60.03 -9.74
C THR A 575 17.69 59.08 -10.69
N LEU A 576 16.39 59.24 -10.84
CA LEU A 576 15.57 58.45 -11.78
C LEU A 576 15.84 58.83 -13.23
N MET A 577 16.10 60.12 -13.50
CA MET A 577 16.38 60.63 -14.87
C MET A 577 17.80 60.31 -15.30
N ARG A 578 18.73 59.99 -14.38
CA ARG A 578 20.08 59.54 -14.76
C ARG A 578 20.11 58.09 -15.12
N PRO A 579 20.85 57.67 -16.14
CA PRO A 579 21.11 56.28 -16.43
C PRO A 579 21.67 55.59 -15.18
N LYS A 580 21.17 54.39 -14.92
CA LYS A 580 21.64 53.57 -13.77
C LYS A 580 23.13 53.25 -13.98
N ALA A 581 23.99 53.76 -13.07
CA ALA A 581 25.42 53.47 -13.16
C ALA A 581 25.67 51.95 -13.15
N PRO A 582 26.59 51.49 -14.02
CA PRO A 582 26.94 50.06 -14.02
C PRO A 582 27.45 49.63 -12.61
N LYS A 583 26.92 48.56 -12.11
CA LYS A 583 27.44 48.01 -10.83
C LYS A 583 28.90 47.64 -10.95
N PRO A 584 29.80 48.12 -10.06
CA PRO A 584 31.19 47.75 -10.12
C PRO A 584 31.37 46.25 -10.00
N GLY A 585 32.23 45.70 -10.82
CA GLY A 585 32.54 44.28 -10.82
C GLY A 585 33.23 43.89 -9.52
N LYS A 586 32.60 43.06 -8.71
CA LYS A 586 33.25 42.42 -7.54
C LYS A 586 33.80 41.06 -7.93
N ARG A 587 34.92 40.67 -7.31
CA ARG A 587 35.43 39.30 -7.48
C ARG A 587 34.40 38.29 -7.06
N ILE A 588 34.18 37.31 -7.92
CA ILE A 588 33.18 36.23 -7.68
C ILE A 588 33.85 35.06 -6.96
N LEU A 589 33.00 34.26 -6.27
CA LEU A 589 33.47 33.11 -5.49
C LEU A 589 34.26 32.10 -6.34
N LEU A 590 33.86 31.93 -7.61
CA LEU A 590 34.54 31.05 -8.55
C LEU A 590 35.97 31.50 -8.88
N GLU A 591 36.24 32.82 -8.85
CA GLU A 591 37.62 33.36 -9.02
C GLU A 591 38.53 33.02 -7.85
N LYS A 592 37.95 32.74 -6.66
CA LYS A 592 38.71 32.30 -5.48
C LYS A 592 39.11 30.82 -5.54
N MET A 593 38.55 30.07 -6.55
CA MET A 593 38.86 28.66 -6.77
C MET A 593 39.81 28.52 -7.98
N PRO A 594 41.14 28.62 -7.81
CA PRO A 594 42.08 28.73 -8.92
C PRO A 594 42.09 27.46 -9.81
N PHE A 595 41.77 26.31 -9.21
CA PHE A 595 41.72 25.04 -9.96
C PHE A 595 40.61 25.04 -11.05
N ILE A 596 39.43 25.55 -10.73
CA ILE A 596 38.33 25.64 -11.69
C ILE A 596 38.51 26.81 -12.64
N TRP A 597 38.93 27.97 -12.10
CA TRP A 597 39.06 29.21 -12.88
C TRP A 597 40.13 29.11 -13.94
N LYS A 598 41.26 28.42 -13.68
CA LYS A 598 42.35 28.23 -14.68
C LYS A 598 41.89 27.42 -15.89
N HIS A 599 41.05 26.40 -15.70
CA HIS A 599 40.58 25.51 -16.77
C HIS A 599 39.43 26.08 -17.57
N MET A 600 38.82 27.21 -17.13
CA MET A 600 37.74 27.84 -17.82
C MET A 600 38.24 28.66 -19.03
N ASN A 601 37.62 28.48 -20.21
CA ASN A 601 37.88 29.32 -21.36
C ASN A 601 37.41 30.76 -21.10
N PHE A 602 37.93 31.71 -21.87
CA PHE A 602 37.57 33.14 -21.72
C PHE A 602 36.08 33.38 -21.68
N THR A 603 35.32 32.81 -22.66
CA THR A 603 33.87 32.95 -22.76
C THR A 603 33.14 32.45 -21.52
N SER A 604 33.59 31.32 -20.97
CA SER A 604 33.02 30.78 -19.75
C SER A 604 33.28 31.66 -18.52
N LYS A 605 34.46 32.27 -18.44
CA LYS A 605 34.81 33.25 -17.40
C LYS A 605 33.93 34.48 -17.45
N VAL A 606 33.68 34.99 -18.66
CA VAL A 606 32.80 36.16 -18.90
C VAL A 606 31.35 35.81 -18.53
N THR A 607 30.86 34.66 -18.99
CA THR A 607 29.50 34.19 -18.65
C THR A 607 29.32 34.06 -17.14
N ALA A 608 30.27 33.45 -16.43
CA ALA A 608 30.26 33.30 -14.98
C ALA A 608 30.22 34.68 -14.29
N ARG A 609 31.10 35.62 -14.69
CA ARG A 609 31.10 36.98 -14.11
C ARG A 609 29.77 37.71 -14.34
N ASN A 610 29.18 37.59 -15.51
CA ASN A 610 27.88 38.21 -15.84
C ASN A 610 26.73 37.62 -15.02
N LEU A 611 26.68 36.33 -14.87
CA LEU A 611 25.68 35.65 -14.05
C LEU A 611 25.68 36.17 -12.62
N PHE A 612 26.86 36.24 -11.99
CA PHE A 612 26.99 36.63 -10.59
C PHE A 612 26.94 38.16 -10.36
N ARG A 613 27.08 38.96 -11.39
CA ARG A 613 26.95 40.42 -11.27
C ARG A 613 25.53 40.87 -11.01
N TYR A 614 24.52 40.17 -11.58
CA TYR A 614 23.11 40.49 -11.43
C TYR A 614 22.36 39.41 -10.67
N LYS A 615 22.69 39.28 -9.39
CA LYS A 615 22.15 38.24 -8.48
C LYS A 615 20.62 38.13 -8.46
N ALA A 616 19.92 39.27 -8.51
CA ALA A 616 18.46 39.28 -8.48
C ALA A 616 17.88 38.60 -9.73
N ARG A 617 18.39 38.91 -10.92
CA ARG A 617 17.97 38.30 -12.19
C ARG A 617 18.29 36.82 -12.18
N PHE A 618 19.51 36.46 -11.81
CA PHE A 618 19.94 35.08 -11.66
C PHE A 618 18.94 34.29 -10.78
N LEU A 619 18.65 34.79 -9.58
CA LEU A 619 17.77 34.15 -8.63
C LEU A 619 16.35 34.03 -9.18
N MET A 620 15.82 35.13 -9.76
CA MET A 620 14.47 35.11 -10.33
C MET A 620 14.33 34.07 -11.47
N THR A 621 15.35 33.98 -12.34
CA THR A 621 15.33 33.02 -13.45
C THR A 621 15.42 31.58 -12.92
N VAL A 622 16.32 31.34 -11.95
CA VAL A 622 16.47 30.01 -11.35
C VAL A 622 15.21 29.60 -10.64
N ILE A 623 14.61 30.47 -9.84
CA ILE A 623 13.38 30.15 -9.11
C ILE A 623 12.22 29.92 -10.08
N GLY A 624 12.12 30.74 -11.14
CA GLY A 624 11.08 30.54 -12.16
C GLY A 624 11.19 29.20 -12.87
N VAL A 625 12.38 28.86 -13.34
CA VAL A 625 12.63 27.55 -14.00
C VAL A 625 12.49 26.41 -13.00
N ALA A 626 13.03 26.58 -11.78
CA ALA A 626 12.95 25.57 -10.73
C ALA A 626 11.50 25.29 -10.32
N GLY A 627 10.67 26.32 -10.19
CA GLY A 627 9.25 26.15 -9.88
C GLY A 627 8.52 25.32 -10.94
N CYS A 628 8.75 25.64 -12.21
CA CYS A 628 8.17 24.88 -13.33
C CYS A 628 8.68 23.43 -13.38
N THR A 629 9.98 23.24 -13.24
CA THR A 629 10.59 21.90 -13.21
C THR A 629 10.07 21.11 -12.00
N ALA A 630 9.95 21.75 -10.84
CA ALA A 630 9.42 21.12 -9.63
C ALA A 630 7.98 20.62 -9.82
N LEU A 631 7.13 21.41 -10.49
CA LEU A 631 5.76 21.02 -10.81
C LEU A 631 5.71 19.83 -11.78
N ILE A 632 6.58 19.81 -12.79
CA ILE A 632 6.67 18.69 -13.73
C ILE A 632 7.17 17.42 -13.00
N VAL A 633 8.20 17.55 -12.17
CA VAL A 633 8.73 16.44 -11.37
C VAL A 633 7.68 15.94 -10.39
N ALA A 634 6.91 16.83 -9.76
CA ALA A 634 5.84 16.45 -8.86
C ALA A 634 4.72 15.68 -9.59
N GLY A 635 4.38 16.08 -10.81
CA GLY A 635 3.43 15.34 -11.63
C GLY A 635 3.92 13.93 -11.95
N PHE A 636 5.15 13.79 -12.44
CA PHE A 636 5.73 12.45 -12.69
C PHE A 636 5.98 11.65 -11.41
N GLY A 637 6.39 12.34 -10.34
CA GLY A 637 6.58 11.73 -9.03
C GLY A 637 5.29 11.17 -8.46
N LEU A 638 4.20 11.92 -8.55
CA LEU A 638 2.87 11.47 -8.15
C LEU A 638 2.44 10.25 -8.98
N LYS A 639 2.58 10.33 -10.32
CA LYS A 639 2.32 9.18 -11.19
C LYS A 639 3.11 7.94 -10.78
N ALA A 640 4.41 8.10 -10.55
CA ALA A 640 5.28 7.00 -10.16
C ALA A 640 4.92 6.44 -8.78
N SER A 641 4.60 7.32 -7.80
CA SER A 641 4.18 6.91 -6.46
C SER A 641 2.91 6.08 -6.47
N ILE A 642 1.99 6.40 -7.37
CA ILE A 642 0.73 5.68 -7.56
C ILE A 642 0.96 4.35 -8.28
N SER A 643 1.70 4.36 -9.42
CA SER A 643 1.93 3.15 -10.22
C SER A 643 2.70 2.06 -9.47
N VAL A 644 3.60 2.43 -8.57
CA VAL A 644 4.39 1.50 -7.75
C VAL A 644 3.52 0.76 -6.72
N VAL A 645 2.34 1.28 -6.36
CA VAL A 645 1.43 0.64 -5.40
C VAL A 645 1.02 -0.75 -5.90
N ALA A 646 0.55 -0.85 -7.15
CA ALA A 646 0.11 -2.12 -7.73
C ALA A 646 1.29 -3.12 -7.85
N GLU A 647 2.43 -2.65 -8.34
CA GLU A 647 3.62 -3.48 -8.51
C GLU A 647 4.14 -4.05 -7.17
N LYS A 648 4.28 -3.20 -6.15
CA LYS A 648 4.76 -3.64 -4.83
C LYS A 648 3.73 -4.49 -4.10
N GLN A 649 2.45 -4.13 -4.17
CA GLN A 649 1.40 -4.88 -3.48
C GLN A 649 1.25 -6.28 -4.06
N PHE A 650 1.04 -6.38 -5.36
CA PHE A 650 0.68 -7.65 -6.01
C PHE A 650 1.88 -8.38 -6.62
N GLY A 651 3.02 -7.73 -6.79
CA GLY A 651 4.27 -8.37 -7.21
C GLY A 651 5.10 -8.88 -6.04
N ASP A 652 5.26 -8.04 -5.01
CA ASP A 652 6.19 -8.30 -3.92
C ASP A 652 5.52 -8.93 -2.68
N ILE A 653 4.41 -8.33 -2.22
CA ILE A 653 3.79 -8.66 -0.93
C ILE A 653 2.76 -9.78 -1.08
N THR A 654 1.81 -9.61 -1.99
CA THR A 654 0.73 -10.56 -2.25
C THR A 654 1.18 -11.58 -3.28
N LYS A 655 1.40 -12.82 -2.86
CA LYS A 655 1.87 -13.91 -3.72
C LYS A 655 0.78 -14.93 -4.04
N TYR A 656 -0.37 -14.86 -3.37
CA TYR A 656 -1.52 -15.65 -3.76
C TYR A 656 -2.14 -15.13 -5.06
N SER A 657 -2.71 -16.02 -5.84
CA SER A 657 -3.32 -15.69 -7.15
C SER A 657 -4.84 -15.74 -7.10
N ALA A 658 -5.41 -16.48 -6.16
CA ALA A 658 -6.86 -16.64 -6.03
C ALA A 658 -7.29 -16.65 -4.56
N VAL A 659 -8.49 -16.14 -4.33
CA VAL A 659 -9.19 -16.15 -3.04
C VAL A 659 -10.54 -16.81 -3.25
N MET A 660 -10.84 -17.83 -2.48
CA MET A 660 -12.10 -18.57 -2.52
C MET A 660 -12.87 -18.31 -1.23
N ALA A 661 -14.09 -17.83 -1.33
CA ALA A 661 -14.97 -17.69 -0.17
C ALA A 661 -15.79 -18.97 0.03
N LEU A 662 -15.83 -19.46 1.25
CA LEU A 662 -16.62 -20.63 1.63
C LEU A 662 -18.06 -20.22 2.00
N LYS A 663 -19.01 -21.12 1.73
CA LYS A 663 -20.43 -20.92 2.02
C LYS A 663 -20.70 -20.76 3.52
N GLU A 664 -19.99 -21.52 4.32
CA GLU A 664 -20.08 -21.50 5.78
C GLU A 664 -18.71 -21.42 6.39
N SER A 665 -18.60 -20.73 7.53
CA SER A 665 -17.36 -20.75 8.33
C SER A 665 -17.27 -22.08 9.04
N GLU A 666 -16.25 -22.86 8.72
CA GLU A 666 -16.10 -24.25 9.19
C GLU A 666 -14.84 -24.45 10.03
N ARG A 667 -14.88 -25.46 10.92
CA ARG A 667 -13.68 -25.92 11.60
C ARG A 667 -12.72 -26.55 10.60
N TYR A 668 -11.44 -26.55 10.91
CA TYR A 668 -10.38 -27.04 10.01
C TYR A 668 -10.64 -28.47 9.51
N GLU A 669 -11.11 -29.36 10.38
CA GLU A 669 -11.40 -30.76 10.07
C GLU A 669 -12.43 -30.90 8.94
N LYS A 670 -13.41 -30.01 8.90
CA LYS A 670 -14.45 -29.97 7.87
C LYS A 670 -13.96 -29.30 6.56
N CYS A 671 -13.00 -28.36 6.65
CA CYS A 671 -12.36 -27.76 5.48
C CYS A 671 -11.34 -28.70 4.82
N LYS A 672 -10.71 -29.56 5.59
CA LYS A 672 -9.62 -30.45 5.16
C LYS A 672 -9.93 -31.28 3.90
N PRO A 673 -11.10 -31.94 3.76
CA PRO A 673 -11.42 -32.69 2.53
C PRO A 673 -11.43 -31.81 1.26
N LEU A 674 -11.82 -30.55 1.38
CA LEU A 674 -11.80 -29.60 0.28
C LEU A 674 -10.37 -29.16 -0.03
N LEU A 675 -9.58 -28.87 0.99
CA LEU A 675 -8.16 -28.54 0.85
C LEU A 675 -7.36 -29.67 0.20
N ASP A 676 -7.61 -30.91 0.59
CA ASP A 676 -7.00 -32.12 0.03
C ASP A 676 -7.38 -32.33 -1.47
N LYS A 677 -8.61 -31.94 -1.86
CA LYS A 677 -9.04 -31.96 -3.26
C LYS A 677 -8.35 -30.86 -4.08
N LEU A 678 -8.26 -29.65 -3.54
CA LEU A 678 -7.60 -28.52 -4.17
C LEU A 678 -6.09 -28.78 -4.32
N SER A 679 -5.43 -29.37 -3.32
CA SER A 679 -3.99 -29.69 -3.35
C SER A 679 -3.61 -30.76 -4.39
N LYS A 680 -4.56 -31.58 -4.81
CA LYS A 680 -4.37 -32.55 -5.90
C LYS A 680 -4.46 -31.92 -7.28
N ASP A 681 -4.97 -30.70 -7.38
CA ASP A 681 -5.03 -29.98 -8.65
C ASP A 681 -3.65 -29.36 -8.93
N LYS A 682 -3.01 -29.82 -10.00
CA LYS A 682 -1.65 -29.41 -10.41
C LYS A 682 -1.50 -27.92 -10.70
N ASN A 683 -2.60 -27.21 -10.84
CA ASN A 683 -2.60 -25.77 -11.10
C ASN A 683 -2.30 -24.96 -9.84
N PHE A 684 -2.53 -25.51 -8.66
CA PHE A 684 -2.23 -24.83 -7.39
C PHE A 684 -0.90 -25.32 -6.81
N SER A 685 -0.08 -24.37 -6.34
CA SER A 685 1.20 -24.66 -5.66
C SER A 685 1.08 -24.62 -4.15
N THR A 686 0.33 -23.68 -3.63
CA THR A 686 0.12 -23.49 -2.19
C THR A 686 -1.35 -23.15 -1.95
N ILE A 687 -1.93 -23.76 -0.92
CA ILE A 687 -3.33 -23.56 -0.54
C ILE A 687 -3.40 -23.39 0.97
N LEU A 688 -4.12 -22.40 1.44
CA LEU A 688 -4.23 -22.08 2.85
C LEU A 688 -5.66 -21.71 3.23
N ALA A 689 -6.21 -22.39 4.22
CA ALA A 689 -7.45 -21.95 4.84
C ALA A 689 -7.18 -20.78 5.81
N SER A 690 -8.07 -19.81 5.80
CA SER A 690 -7.98 -18.63 6.67
C SER A 690 -9.35 -18.19 7.14
N ASN A 691 -9.39 -17.53 8.29
CA ASN A 691 -10.52 -16.67 8.64
C ASN A 691 -10.23 -15.26 8.16
N THR A 692 -11.07 -14.74 7.29
CA THR A 692 -10.98 -13.36 6.81
C THR A 692 -12.27 -12.64 7.14
N SER A 693 -12.15 -11.59 7.95
CA SER A 693 -13.32 -10.83 8.42
C SER A 693 -13.03 -9.32 8.32
N SER A 694 -14.05 -8.56 7.94
CA SER A 694 -14.01 -7.09 8.05
C SER A 694 -14.26 -6.70 9.51
N THR A 695 -13.46 -5.77 10.02
CA THR A 695 -13.56 -5.29 11.39
C THR A 695 -13.27 -3.79 11.45
N LYS A 696 -13.54 -3.19 12.60
CA LYS A 696 -13.21 -1.79 12.89
C LYS A 696 -12.18 -1.75 14.02
N ALA A 697 -11.20 -0.87 13.88
CA ALA A 697 -10.23 -0.59 14.92
C ALA A 697 -10.24 0.90 15.28
N TYR A 698 -9.99 1.19 16.55
CA TYR A 698 -9.89 2.55 17.06
C TYR A 698 -9.01 2.60 18.31
N VAL A 699 -8.57 3.81 18.66
CA VAL A 699 -7.91 4.08 19.93
C VAL A 699 -8.85 4.97 20.74
N ASP A 700 -9.00 4.69 22.02
CA ASP A 700 -9.95 5.42 22.90
C ASP A 700 -9.71 6.94 22.95
N SER A 701 -8.47 7.38 22.71
CA SER A 701 -8.10 8.78 22.61
C SER A 701 -8.52 9.45 21.30
N SER A 702 -8.88 8.68 20.26
CA SER A 702 -9.23 9.14 18.91
C SER A 702 -10.69 8.81 18.61
N LYS A 703 -11.46 9.78 18.10
CA LYS A 703 -12.82 9.53 17.60
C LYS A 703 -12.85 8.79 16.25
N LYS A 704 -11.68 8.56 15.64
CA LYS A 704 -11.57 7.98 14.30
C LYS A 704 -11.62 6.46 14.41
N GLN A 705 -12.62 5.86 13.76
CA GLN A 705 -12.71 4.42 13.55
C GLN A 705 -12.18 4.09 12.15
N LEU A 706 -11.34 3.08 12.06
CA LEU A 706 -10.75 2.61 10.81
C LEU A 706 -11.34 1.24 10.47
N GLU A 707 -11.90 1.11 9.27
CA GLU A 707 -12.29 -0.18 8.72
C GLU A 707 -11.06 -0.91 8.17
N LEU A 708 -10.97 -2.20 8.45
CA LEU A 708 -9.85 -3.03 8.05
C LEU A 708 -10.26 -4.51 7.94
N SER A 709 -9.41 -5.31 7.33
CA SER A 709 -9.58 -6.75 7.24
C SER A 709 -8.67 -7.46 8.23
N CYS A 710 -9.24 -8.37 9.02
CA CYS A 710 -8.49 -9.27 9.89
C CYS A 710 -8.30 -10.60 9.17
N ILE A 711 -7.06 -11.07 9.07
CA ILE A 711 -6.70 -12.34 8.46
C ILE A 711 -6.04 -13.23 9.51
N ILE A 712 -6.64 -14.40 9.73
CA ILE A 712 -6.15 -15.40 10.69
C ILE A 712 -5.87 -16.68 9.91
N PRO A 713 -4.62 -16.94 9.52
CA PRO A 713 -4.26 -18.10 8.73
C PRO A 713 -4.29 -19.38 9.58
N GLN A 714 -4.58 -20.51 8.98
CA GLN A 714 -4.57 -21.81 9.64
C GLN A 714 -3.16 -22.21 10.09
N ASN A 715 -2.15 -21.89 9.33
CA ASN A 715 -0.75 -22.10 9.68
C ASN A 715 0.13 -20.96 9.14
N ASN A 716 1.25 -20.71 9.81
CA ASN A 716 2.17 -19.64 9.46
C ASN A 716 3.15 -19.98 8.32
N GLU A 717 3.37 -21.27 8.06
CA GLU A 717 4.34 -21.72 7.05
C GLU A 717 3.83 -21.47 5.63
N ASP A 718 2.61 -21.85 5.35
CA ASP A 718 1.98 -21.61 4.05
C ASP A 718 1.57 -20.15 3.91
N PHE A 719 1.22 -19.49 5.01
CA PHE A 719 0.90 -18.07 5.01
C PHE A 719 2.08 -17.22 4.50
N LYS A 720 3.30 -17.50 4.96
CA LYS A 720 4.51 -16.79 4.50
C LYS A 720 4.83 -17.00 3.01
N LYS A 721 4.34 -18.07 2.41
CA LYS A 721 4.48 -18.29 0.96
C LYS A 721 3.49 -17.45 0.17
N LEU A 722 2.34 -17.10 0.77
CA LEU A 722 1.23 -16.40 0.14
C LEU A 722 1.22 -14.89 0.42
N ILE A 723 1.74 -14.47 1.57
CA ILE A 723 1.84 -13.06 1.95
C ILE A 723 3.21 -12.83 2.60
N ASP A 724 3.96 -11.89 2.06
CA ASP A 724 5.29 -11.53 2.56
C ASP A 724 5.18 -10.39 3.59
N LEU A 725 5.15 -10.75 4.87
CA LEU A 725 5.16 -9.76 5.96
C LEU A 725 6.60 -9.28 6.20
N ARG A 726 6.86 -8.03 5.90
CA ARG A 726 8.20 -7.43 6.03
C ARG A 726 8.12 -5.94 6.37
N THR A 727 9.18 -5.39 6.91
CA THR A 727 9.30 -3.94 7.11
C THR A 727 9.61 -3.24 5.77
N ARG A 728 9.07 -2.04 5.54
CA ARG A 728 9.23 -1.32 4.26
C ARG A 728 10.66 -0.91 3.98
N ILE A 729 11.38 -0.39 4.97
CA ILE A 729 12.71 0.23 4.76
C ILE A 729 13.80 -0.82 4.59
N ASN A 730 13.88 -1.76 5.52
CA ASN A 730 14.99 -2.73 5.59
C ASN A 730 14.62 -4.10 5.01
N LYS A 731 13.36 -4.29 4.61
CA LYS A 731 12.84 -5.58 4.13
C LYS A 731 13.05 -6.74 5.09
N THR A 732 13.12 -6.44 6.38
CA THR A 732 13.23 -7.45 7.44
C THR A 732 11.90 -8.18 7.59
N PRO A 733 11.88 -9.52 7.63
CA PRO A 733 10.66 -10.29 7.86
C PRO A 733 10.01 -9.93 9.19
N VAL A 734 8.71 -9.85 9.20
CA VAL A 734 7.88 -9.64 10.41
C VAL A 734 7.15 -10.95 10.72
N GLU A 735 7.35 -11.46 11.93
CA GLU A 735 6.80 -12.73 12.35
C GLU A 735 5.45 -12.56 13.05
N LEU A 736 4.50 -13.44 12.71
CA LEU A 736 3.28 -13.57 13.51
C LEU A 736 3.58 -14.29 14.83
N THR A 737 3.09 -13.76 15.91
CA THR A 737 3.29 -14.32 17.27
C THR A 737 1.95 -14.53 17.96
N ASP A 738 1.96 -15.38 19.00
CA ASP A 738 0.84 -15.63 19.90
C ASP A 738 0.70 -14.61 21.04
N LYS A 739 1.45 -13.48 20.95
CA LYS A 739 1.42 -12.41 21.96
C LYS A 739 0.70 -11.15 21.50
N GLY A 740 0.27 -11.11 20.23
CA GLY A 740 -0.40 -9.96 19.66
C GLY A 740 -0.59 -10.06 18.16
N VAL A 741 -0.76 -8.91 17.53
CA VAL A 741 -1.10 -8.78 16.11
C VAL A 741 -0.01 -8.06 15.32
N VAL A 742 0.08 -8.39 14.04
CA VAL A 742 0.84 -7.61 13.06
C VAL A 742 -0.12 -6.72 12.30
N VAL A 743 0.18 -5.43 12.24
CA VAL A 743 -0.66 -4.43 11.58
C VAL A 743 0.05 -3.81 10.38
N THR A 744 -0.70 -3.29 9.43
CA THR A 744 -0.13 -2.56 8.29
C THR A 744 0.39 -1.19 8.70
N GLU A 745 1.48 -0.72 8.06
CA GLU A 745 2.13 0.56 8.36
C GLU A 745 1.12 1.73 8.27
N ARG A 746 0.24 1.71 7.28
CA ARG A 746 -0.76 2.76 7.11
C ARG A 746 -1.77 2.81 8.26
N MET A 747 -2.21 1.66 8.75
CA MET A 747 -3.08 1.58 9.92
C MET A 747 -2.39 2.16 11.17
N SER A 748 -1.12 1.79 11.38
CA SER A 748 -0.29 2.32 12.46
C SER A 748 -0.18 3.85 12.41
N ASP A 749 0.09 4.40 11.21
CA ASP A 749 0.18 5.86 10.99
C ASP A 749 -1.15 6.58 11.30
N ILE A 750 -2.29 6.01 10.86
CA ILE A 750 -3.62 6.63 11.03
C ILE A 750 -4.05 6.64 12.49
N LEU A 751 -3.84 5.53 13.19
CA LEU A 751 -4.22 5.40 14.60
C LEU A 751 -3.19 5.99 15.55
N GLY A 752 -1.97 6.30 15.06
CA GLY A 752 -0.89 6.85 15.87
C GLY A 752 -0.32 5.85 16.88
N VAL A 753 -0.27 4.56 16.52
CA VAL A 753 0.16 3.47 17.40
C VAL A 753 1.40 2.79 16.85
N GLY A 754 2.29 2.35 17.72
CA GLY A 754 3.55 1.67 17.40
C GLY A 754 3.63 0.25 17.95
N ILE A 755 4.78 -0.40 17.73
CA ILE A 755 5.05 -1.73 18.28
C ILE A 755 5.05 -1.66 19.83
N GLY A 756 4.27 -2.52 20.45
CA GLY A 756 4.05 -2.58 21.91
C GLY A 756 2.84 -1.82 22.41
N ASP A 757 2.27 -0.94 21.57
CA ASP A 757 1.05 -0.21 21.92
C ASP A 757 -0.19 -1.10 21.78
N LYS A 758 -1.26 -0.67 22.42
CA LYS A 758 -2.55 -1.33 22.39
C LYS A 758 -3.59 -0.49 21.68
N PHE A 759 -4.53 -1.14 21.04
CA PHE A 759 -5.71 -0.54 20.44
C PHE A 759 -6.91 -1.46 20.55
N THR A 760 -8.10 -0.93 20.37
CA THR A 760 -9.34 -1.71 20.42
C THR A 760 -9.76 -2.10 19.00
N MET A 761 -10.04 -3.40 18.80
CA MET A 761 -10.66 -3.92 17.58
C MET A 761 -11.97 -4.61 17.90
N LEU A 762 -12.91 -4.58 16.95
CA LEU A 762 -14.19 -5.24 17.07
C LEU A 762 -14.13 -6.64 16.46
N ILE A 763 -14.24 -7.69 17.28
CA ILE A 763 -14.41 -9.07 16.77
C ILE A 763 -15.87 -9.46 16.99
N SER A 764 -16.57 -9.76 15.92
CA SER A 764 -18.02 -10.04 15.97
C SER A 764 -18.85 -8.92 16.64
N ASN A 765 -18.41 -7.65 16.48
CA ASN A 765 -18.97 -6.44 17.11
C ASN A 765 -18.69 -6.30 18.62
N GLU A 766 -17.91 -7.17 19.23
CA GLU A 766 -17.46 -7.04 20.62
C GLU A 766 -16.07 -6.41 20.64
N PRO A 767 -15.81 -5.44 21.54
CA PRO A 767 -14.51 -4.77 21.62
C PRO A 767 -13.49 -5.63 22.35
N TYR A 768 -12.31 -5.78 21.74
CA TYR A 768 -11.16 -6.46 22.30
C TYR A 768 -9.93 -5.57 22.24
N GLU A 769 -9.20 -5.49 23.33
CA GLU A 769 -7.91 -4.79 23.39
C GLU A 769 -6.82 -5.73 22.87
N VAL A 770 -6.09 -5.31 21.83
CA VAL A 770 -5.04 -6.09 21.19
C VAL A 770 -3.71 -5.34 21.20
N THR A 771 -2.60 -6.09 21.31
CA THR A 771 -1.25 -5.51 21.35
C THR A 771 -0.56 -5.68 20.00
N ILE A 772 0.13 -4.64 19.53
CA ILE A 772 0.90 -4.67 18.29
C ILE A 772 2.25 -5.31 18.54
N THR A 773 2.54 -6.41 17.84
CA THR A 773 3.84 -7.10 17.89
C THR A 773 4.70 -6.82 16.67
N GLY A 774 4.11 -6.32 15.59
CA GLY A 774 4.84 -5.99 14.38
C GLY A 774 4.06 -5.05 13.48
N ILE A 775 4.80 -4.29 12.67
CA ILE A 775 4.26 -3.40 11.64
C ILE A 775 4.82 -3.86 10.30
N THR A 776 3.94 -4.11 9.33
CA THR A 776 4.33 -4.65 8.03
C THR A 776 4.06 -3.66 6.90
N GLU A 777 4.91 -3.71 5.88
CA GLU A 777 4.72 -3.02 4.60
C GLU A 777 3.43 -3.50 3.93
N ASN A 778 2.57 -2.55 3.55
CA ASN A 778 1.39 -2.82 2.75
C ASN A 778 0.92 -1.55 2.06
N TYR A 779 0.46 -1.65 0.81
CA TYR A 779 0.11 -0.48 -0.02
C TYR A 779 -1.37 -0.36 -0.31
N ALA A 780 -2.10 -1.48 -0.33
CA ALA A 780 -3.53 -1.50 -0.62
C ALA A 780 -4.31 -2.14 0.55
N SER A 781 -5.31 -1.45 1.04
CA SER A 781 -6.14 -1.80 2.19
C SER A 781 -5.38 -1.87 3.52
N ASN A 782 -6.11 -1.88 4.60
CA ASN A 782 -5.54 -2.03 5.95
C ASN A 782 -5.83 -3.45 6.45
N TYR A 783 -4.80 -4.10 6.96
CA TYR A 783 -4.91 -5.46 7.47
C TYR A 783 -4.40 -5.58 8.90
N ILE A 784 -5.01 -6.49 9.62
CA ILE A 784 -4.50 -7.07 10.86
C ILE A 784 -4.26 -8.55 10.59
N TYR A 785 -3.08 -9.01 10.95
CA TYR A 785 -2.71 -10.43 10.88
C TYR A 785 -2.55 -10.97 12.28
N MET A 786 -3.18 -12.10 12.55
CA MET A 786 -3.26 -12.69 13.89
C MET A 786 -3.06 -14.21 13.83
N MET A 787 -2.41 -14.79 14.83
CA MET A 787 -2.33 -16.24 14.96
C MET A 787 -3.64 -16.83 15.50
N PRO A 788 -4.05 -18.04 15.08
CA PRO A 788 -5.21 -18.72 15.65
C PRO A 788 -5.15 -18.85 17.18
N SER A 789 -3.98 -19.19 17.72
CA SER A 789 -3.74 -19.30 19.16
C SER A 789 -4.02 -18.00 19.92
N TYR A 790 -3.63 -16.85 19.34
CA TYR A 790 -3.92 -15.55 19.96
C TYR A 790 -5.41 -15.21 19.88
N TYR A 791 -6.07 -15.51 18.76
CA TYR A 791 -7.51 -15.33 18.62
C TYR A 791 -8.29 -16.14 19.67
N GLU A 792 -7.93 -17.41 19.85
CA GLU A 792 -8.58 -18.30 20.83
C GLU A 792 -8.33 -17.84 22.27
N GLN A 793 -7.14 -17.35 22.59
CA GLN A 793 -6.83 -16.75 23.90
C GLN A 793 -7.65 -15.48 24.14
N LEU A 794 -7.83 -14.65 23.10
CA LEU A 794 -8.52 -13.37 23.21
C LEU A 794 -10.04 -13.54 23.35
N THR A 795 -10.63 -14.43 22.54
CA THR A 795 -12.10 -14.57 22.42
C THR A 795 -12.67 -15.75 23.20
N GLY A 796 -11.85 -16.71 23.57
CA GLY A 796 -12.29 -17.98 24.17
C GLY A 796 -12.99 -18.92 23.19
N ASN A 797 -13.05 -18.59 21.90
CA ASN A 797 -13.74 -19.36 20.87
C ASN A 797 -12.75 -20.02 19.92
N ASN A 798 -13.05 -21.24 19.48
CA ASN A 798 -12.29 -21.91 18.43
C ASN A 798 -12.42 -21.18 17.11
N ILE A 799 -11.33 -21.09 16.37
CA ILE A 799 -11.32 -20.45 15.06
C ILE A 799 -12.11 -21.27 14.03
N ARG A 800 -12.84 -20.56 13.16
CA ARG A 800 -13.50 -21.12 11.97
C ARG A 800 -13.00 -20.46 10.72
N TYR A 801 -12.83 -21.21 9.66
CA TYR A 801 -12.27 -20.74 8.38
C TYR A 801 -13.39 -20.51 7.37
N ASN A 802 -13.35 -19.38 6.72
CA ASN A 802 -14.34 -18.95 5.71
C ASN A 802 -13.71 -18.62 4.35
N THR A 803 -12.38 -18.66 4.26
CA THR A 803 -11.65 -18.22 3.07
C THR A 803 -10.51 -19.19 2.78
N ILE A 804 -10.27 -19.46 1.52
CA ILE A 804 -9.10 -20.22 1.06
C ILE A 804 -8.28 -19.29 0.15
N TYR A 805 -7.02 -19.08 0.50
CA TYR A 805 -6.02 -18.44 -0.34
C TYR A 805 -5.26 -19.49 -1.13
N ALA A 806 -5.06 -19.26 -2.42
CA ALA A 806 -4.38 -20.19 -3.30
C ALA A 806 -3.39 -19.48 -4.22
N GLN A 807 -2.25 -20.10 -4.45
CA GLN A 807 -1.27 -19.69 -5.45
C GLN A 807 -1.36 -20.58 -6.67
N ILE A 808 -1.52 -19.99 -7.84
CA ILE A 808 -1.61 -20.66 -9.14
C ILE A 808 -0.23 -20.65 -9.81
N ASN A 809 0.18 -21.77 -10.37
CA ASN A 809 1.50 -21.94 -10.98
C ASN A 809 1.72 -21.06 -12.23
N ASN A 810 0.70 -20.93 -13.08
CA ASN A 810 0.71 -20.07 -14.27
C ASN A 810 -0.62 -19.35 -14.37
N THR A 811 -0.62 -18.03 -14.26
CA THR A 811 -1.82 -17.22 -14.35
C THR A 811 -2.04 -16.74 -15.78
N ASN A 812 -3.17 -17.14 -16.37
CA ASN A 812 -3.71 -16.53 -17.57
C ASN A 812 -5.24 -16.54 -17.49
N SER A 813 -5.88 -15.63 -18.16
CA SER A 813 -7.33 -15.42 -18.12
C SER A 813 -8.15 -16.67 -18.49
N GLU A 814 -7.67 -17.50 -19.43
CA GLU A 814 -8.34 -18.73 -19.82
C GLU A 814 -8.28 -19.80 -18.72
N LEU A 815 -7.12 -19.96 -18.08
CA LEU A 815 -6.94 -20.88 -16.97
C LEU A 815 -7.76 -20.45 -15.76
N GLU A 816 -7.74 -19.18 -15.41
CA GLU A 816 -8.51 -18.62 -14.30
C GLU A 816 -10.01 -18.84 -14.50
N SER A 817 -10.52 -18.56 -15.70
CA SER A 817 -11.92 -18.80 -16.06
C SER A 817 -12.29 -20.30 -15.99
N SER A 818 -11.40 -21.18 -16.43
CA SER A 818 -11.59 -22.62 -16.34
C SER A 818 -11.58 -23.13 -14.90
N LEU A 819 -10.68 -22.61 -14.06
CA LEU A 819 -10.61 -22.94 -12.64
C LEU A 819 -11.85 -22.43 -11.89
N ALA A 820 -12.32 -21.22 -12.19
CA ALA A 820 -13.57 -20.70 -11.64
C ALA A 820 -14.73 -21.64 -11.99
N THR A 821 -14.91 -21.98 -13.27
CA THR A 821 -15.97 -22.87 -13.73
C THR A 821 -15.88 -24.26 -13.09
N LYS A 822 -14.70 -24.79 -12.88
CA LYS A 822 -14.46 -26.10 -12.27
C LYS A 822 -14.83 -26.11 -10.78
N TRP A 823 -14.27 -25.15 -10.02
CA TRP A 823 -14.34 -25.19 -8.57
C TRP A 823 -15.62 -24.57 -8.00
N MET A 824 -16.26 -23.67 -8.72
CA MET A 824 -17.60 -23.17 -8.35
C MET A 824 -18.71 -24.21 -8.44
N LYS A 825 -18.45 -25.36 -9.07
CA LYS A 825 -19.37 -26.52 -9.00
C LYS A 825 -19.36 -27.20 -7.64
N ASN A 826 -18.45 -26.81 -6.76
CA ASN A 826 -18.40 -27.33 -5.40
C ASN A 826 -19.34 -26.52 -4.49
N ASP A 827 -20.33 -27.15 -3.87
CA ASP A 827 -21.34 -26.52 -3.05
C ASP A 827 -20.79 -25.73 -1.85
N ASN A 828 -19.55 -25.99 -1.45
CA ASN A 828 -18.89 -25.30 -0.33
C ASN A 828 -18.20 -23.99 -0.74
N ILE A 829 -18.08 -23.70 -2.04
CA ILE A 829 -17.44 -22.49 -2.56
C ILE A 829 -18.52 -21.55 -3.12
N ILE A 830 -18.60 -20.34 -2.57
CA ILE A 830 -19.54 -19.32 -3.06
C ILE A 830 -18.94 -18.56 -4.23
N THR A 831 -17.68 -18.13 -4.07
CA THR A 831 -17.02 -17.29 -5.06
C THR A 831 -15.53 -17.59 -5.12
N ILE A 832 -14.96 -17.37 -6.29
CA ILE A 832 -13.52 -17.39 -6.55
C ILE A 832 -13.16 -16.06 -7.17
N SER A 833 -12.31 -15.29 -6.52
CA SER A 833 -11.79 -14.02 -7.02
C SER A 833 -10.31 -14.18 -7.34
N PHE A 834 -9.89 -13.69 -8.50
CA PHE A 834 -8.48 -13.73 -8.91
C PHE A 834 -7.81 -12.37 -8.64
N VAL A 835 -6.55 -12.42 -8.28
CA VAL A 835 -5.76 -11.20 -8.04
C VAL A 835 -5.58 -10.42 -9.35
N SER A 836 -5.57 -11.08 -10.51
CA SER A 836 -5.58 -10.45 -11.84
C SER A 836 -6.75 -9.49 -12.03
N ASP A 837 -7.96 -9.83 -11.56
CA ASP A 837 -9.14 -8.98 -11.63
C ASP A 837 -8.99 -7.75 -10.71
N ILE A 838 -8.40 -7.95 -9.54
CA ILE A 838 -8.10 -6.85 -8.61
C ILE A 838 -7.05 -5.92 -9.21
N ILE A 839 -6.00 -6.46 -9.82
CA ILE A 839 -4.96 -5.69 -10.50
C ILE A 839 -5.57 -4.87 -11.63
N SER A 840 -6.42 -5.47 -12.48
CA SER A 840 -7.07 -4.75 -13.57
C SER A 840 -7.96 -3.61 -13.06
N SER A 841 -8.71 -3.84 -12.00
CA SER A 841 -9.55 -2.80 -11.35
C SER A 841 -8.71 -1.66 -10.76
N VAL A 842 -7.57 -2.00 -10.15
CA VAL A 842 -6.61 -1.01 -9.65
C VAL A 842 -5.97 -0.25 -10.81
N ASP A 843 -5.60 -0.92 -11.90
CA ASP A 843 -5.03 -0.29 -13.08
C ASP A 843 -6.03 0.67 -13.74
N ASP A 844 -7.29 0.33 -13.84
CA ASP A 844 -8.36 1.21 -14.35
C ASP A 844 -8.52 2.46 -13.46
N MET A 845 -8.51 2.28 -12.14
CA MET A 845 -8.49 3.40 -11.19
C MET A 845 -7.23 4.27 -11.36
N LEU A 846 -6.07 3.67 -11.56
CA LEU A 846 -4.81 4.39 -11.78
C LEU A 846 -4.79 5.13 -13.12
N GLN A 847 -5.44 4.60 -14.16
CA GLN A 847 -5.56 5.28 -15.45
C GLN A 847 -6.35 6.59 -15.33
N SER A 848 -7.39 6.63 -14.52
CA SER A 848 -8.15 7.86 -14.27
C SER A 848 -7.28 8.94 -13.61
N LEU A 849 -6.45 8.57 -12.66
CA LEU A 849 -5.49 9.48 -12.01
C LEU A 849 -4.39 9.92 -12.97
N ASN A 850 -3.96 9.07 -13.91
CA ASN A 850 -2.96 9.42 -14.92
C ASN A 850 -3.41 10.57 -15.81
N VAL A 851 -4.69 10.66 -16.13
CA VAL A 851 -5.24 11.78 -16.93
C VAL A 851 -5.14 13.10 -16.16
N ILE A 852 -5.46 13.09 -14.87
CA ILE A 852 -5.32 14.28 -14.01
C ILE A 852 -3.85 14.73 -13.96
N VAL A 853 -2.95 13.79 -13.75
CA VAL A 853 -1.50 14.06 -13.74
C VAL A 853 -1.03 14.60 -15.09
N LEU A 854 -1.51 14.06 -16.20
CA LEU A 854 -1.20 14.53 -17.54
C LEU A 854 -1.63 15.99 -17.72
N VAL A 855 -2.84 16.35 -17.30
CA VAL A 855 -3.32 17.73 -17.32
C VAL A 855 -2.41 18.64 -16.51
N LEU A 856 -2.01 18.22 -15.31
CA LEU A 856 -1.09 18.99 -14.47
C LEU A 856 0.27 19.19 -15.13
N ILE A 857 0.82 18.17 -15.79
CA ILE A 857 2.08 18.24 -16.53
C ILE A 857 1.94 19.21 -17.72
N ILE A 858 0.83 19.16 -18.44
CA ILE A 858 0.56 20.09 -19.55
C ILE A 858 0.48 21.53 -19.05
N CYS A 859 -0.24 21.78 -17.96
CA CYS A 859 -0.35 23.11 -17.35
C CYS A 859 1.01 23.61 -16.85
N ALA A 860 1.79 22.74 -16.19
CA ALA A 860 3.14 23.08 -15.74
C ALA A 860 4.08 23.34 -16.92
N GLY A 861 3.97 22.57 -17.99
CA GLY A 861 4.73 22.76 -19.23
C GLY A 861 4.38 24.06 -19.96
N ALA A 862 3.09 24.38 -20.03
CA ALA A 862 2.63 25.67 -20.59
C ALA A 862 3.19 26.85 -19.77
N LEU A 863 3.11 26.75 -18.44
CA LEU A 863 3.68 27.76 -17.55
C LEU A 863 5.21 27.86 -17.72
N ALA A 864 5.91 26.73 -17.80
CA ALA A 864 7.35 26.69 -18.05
C ALA A 864 7.73 27.39 -19.37
N THR A 865 6.96 27.13 -20.40
CA THR A 865 7.15 27.77 -21.72
C THR A 865 6.98 29.29 -21.64
N VAL A 866 5.94 29.75 -20.94
CA VAL A 866 5.68 31.18 -20.74
C VAL A 866 6.78 31.85 -19.92
N VAL A 867 7.21 31.22 -18.84
CA VAL A 867 8.30 31.69 -17.97
C VAL A 867 9.61 31.81 -18.76
N LEU A 868 10.00 30.73 -19.43
CA LEU A 868 11.22 30.70 -20.24
C LEU A 868 11.16 31.70 -21.39
N TYR A 869 10.01 31.78 -22.06
CA TYR A 869 9.79 32.78 -23.12
C TYR A 869 9.96 34.21 -22.61
N ASN A 870 9.31 34.54 -21.48
CA ASN A 870 9.41 35.86 -20.89
C ASN A 870 10.87 36.21 -20.50
N LEU A 871 11.54 35.29 -19.82
CA LEU A 871 12.93 35.49 -19.39
C LEU A 871 13.89 35.62 -20.57
N THR A 872 13.73 34.76 -21.58
CA THR A 872 14.56 34.83 -22.79
C THR A 872 14.29 36.13 -23.58
N ASN A 873 13.02 36.51 -23.64
CA ASN A 873 12.62 37.76 -24.30
C ASN A 873 13.23 38.99 -23.59
N ILE A 874 13.23 39.01 -22.28
CA ILE A 874 13.87 40.03 -21.44
C ILE A 874 15.37 40.06 -21.75
N ASN A 875 16.01 38.91 -21.76
CA ASN A 875 17.45 38.77 -22.00
C ASN A 875 17.85 39.35 -23.38
N ILE A 876 17.09 39.00 -24.39
CA ILE A 876 17.33 39.50 -25.76
C ILE A 876 17.11 41.02 -25.83
N ALA A 877 16.03 41.53 -25.26
CA ALA A 877 15.67 42.93 -25.31
C ALA A 877 16.70 43.84 -24.60
N GLU A 878 17.22 43.41 -23.47
CA GLU A 878 18.27 44.14 -22.77
C GLU A 878 19.63 44.16 -23.48
N ARG A 879 19.84 43.22 -24.42
CA ARG A 879 21.08 43.07 -25.17
C ARG A 879 20.97 43.40 -26.64
N VAL A 880 19.91 44.06 -27.05
CA VAL A 880 19.68 44.38 -28.47
C VAL A 880 20.90 45.11 -29.06
N ARG A 881 21.50 46.04 -28.32
CA ARG A 881 22.70 46.77 -28.77
C ARG A 881 23.93 45.85 -28.88
N GLU A 882 24.14 44.98 -27.88
CA GLU A 882 25.23 43.99 -27.96
C GLU A 882 25.03 43.05 -29.13
N ILE A 883 23.80 42.57 -29.34
CA ILE A 883 23.45 41.69 -30.47
C ILE A 883 23.75 42.44 -31.79
N ALA A 884 23.30 43.68 -31.89
CA ALA A 884 23.51 44.51 -33.09
C ALA A 884 25.01 44.74 -33.34
N THR A 885 25.79 45.05 -32.30
CA THR A 885 27.24 45.25 -32.40
C THR A 885 27.95 43.98 -32.88
N ILE A 886 27.61 42.81 -32.31
CA ILE A 886 28.18 41.53 -32.71
C ILE A 886 27.84 41.19 -34.16
N LYS A 887 26.60 41.46 -34.59
CA LYS A 887 26.18 41.29 -35.98
C LYS A 887 26.95 42.21 -36.92
N VAL A 888 27.17 43.49 -36.54
CA VAL A 888 27.95 44.45 -37.34
C VAL A 888 29.42 44.02 -37.43
N LEU A 889 29.95 43.37 -36.39
CA LEU A 889 31.28 42.77 -36.39
C LEU A 889 31.42 41.55 -37.31
N GLY A 890 30.34 41.13 -38.00
CA GLY A 890 30.37 40.08 -39.00
C GLY A 890 30.00 38.68 -38.47
N PHE A 891 29.55 38.53 -37.22
CA PHE A 891 29.09 37.23 -36.68
C PHE A 891 27.78 36.79 -37.34
N TYR A 892 27.70 35.52 -37.67
CA TYR A 892 26.47 34.94 -38.22
C TYR A 892 25.35 34.90 -37.18
N ASN A 893 24.11 34.90 -37.65
CA ASN A 893 22.92 34.83 -36.76
C ASN A 893 22.97 33.66 -35.80
N GLY A 894 23.51 32.50 -36.20
CA GLY A 894 23.68 31.31 -35.34
C GLY A 894 24.71 31.53 -34.22
N GLU A 895 25.83 32.21 -34.54
CA GLU A 895 26.89 32.51 -33.55
C GLU A 895 26.41 33.52 -32.52
N THR A 896 25.69 34.55 -32.99
CA THR A 896 25.05 35.56 -32.13
C THR A 896 23.97 34.92 -31.23
N ALA A 897 23.20 33.99 -31.77
CA ALA A 897 22.23 33.22 -31.00
C ALA A 897 22.92 32.34 -29.95
N ALA A 898 23.94 31.62 -30.35
CA ALA A 898 24.69 30.74 -29.43
C ALA A 898 25.30 31.53 -28.25
N TYR A 899 25.74 32.76 -28.51
CA TYR A 899 26.25 33.64 -27.47
C TYR A 899 25.22 33.98 -26.39
N ILE A 900 23.99 34.30 -26.76
CA ILE A 900 22.92 34.65 -25.84
C ILE A 900 22.36 33.39 -25.17
N TYR A 901 22.18 32.33 -25.97
CA TYR A 901 21.53 31.12 -25.47
C TYR A 901 22.41 30.36 -24.50
N ARG A 902 23.73 30.48 -24.55
CA ARG A 902 24.61 29.90 -23.54
C ARG A 902 24.24 30.29 -22.11
N GLU A 903 23.94 31.56 -21.86
CA GLU A 903 23.48 32.03 -20.56
C GLU A 903 22.14 31.43 -20.19
N ASN A 904 21.15 31.48 -21.13
CA ASN A 904 19.84 30.90 -20.89
C ASN A 904 19.91 29.42 -20.62
N ILE A 905 20.73 28.67 -21.35
CA ILE A 905 20.91 27.24 -21.15
C ILE A 905 21.52 26.96 -19.78
N VAL A 906 22.53 27.72 -19.37
CA VAL A 906 23.13 27.60 -18.04
C VAL A 906 22.08 27.84 -16.92
N LEU A 907 21.31 28.94 -17.09
CA LEU A 907 20.25 29.30 -16.16
C LEU A 907 19.15 28.22 -16.08
N THR A 908 18.76 27.70 -17.23
CA THR A 908 17.77 26.62 -17.33
C THR A 908 18.28 25.36 -16.63
N ILE A 909 19.55 25.02 -16.86
CA ILE A 909 20.16 23.84 -16.26
C ILE A 909 20.26 23.96 -14.73
N VAL A 910 20.73 25.10 -14.20
CA VAL A 910 20.74 25.33 -12.75
C VAL A 910 19.33 25.35 -12.17
N GLY A 911 18.42 26.05 -12.86
CA GLY A 911 17.02 26.08 -12.46
C GLY A 911 16.39 24.70 -12.46
N ALA A 912 16.67 23.89 -13.48
CA ALA A 912 16.17 22.52 -13.53
C ALA A 912 16.72 21.65 -12.40
N ILE A 913 18.04 21.74 -12.09
CA ILE A 913 18.61 20.99 -10.94
C ILE A 913 17.96 21.40 -9.62
N VAL A 914 17.84 22.69 -9.37
CA VAL A 914 17.15 23.20 -8.18
C VAL A 914 15.69 22.74 -8.20
N GLY A 915 15.06 22.74 -9.37
CA GLY A 915 13.69 22.28 -9.58
C GLY A 915 13.52 20.78 -9.34
N LEU A 916 14.51 19.95 -9.69
CA LEU A 916 14.50 18.53 -9.36
C LEU A 916 14.48 18.30 -7.84
N LEU A 917 15.31 19.05 -7.10
CA LEU A 917 15.34 18.97 -5.64
C LEU A 917 14.04 19.46 -5.01
N LEU A 918 13.57 20.63 -5.43
CA LEU A 918 12.30 21.17 -4.97
C LEU A 918 11.13 20.26 -5.36
N GLY A 919 11.16 19.68 -6.55
CA GLY A 919 10.16 18.74 -7.05
C GLY A 919 10.10 17.46 -6.21
N SER A 920 11.25 16.96 -5.75
CA SER A 920 11.31 15.83 -4.82
C SER A 920 10.60 16.15 -3.49
N VAL A 921 10.89 17.29 -2.90
CA VAL A 921 10.25 17.74 -1.67
C VAL A 921 8.75 17.94 -1.90
N PHE A 922 8.40 18.54 -3.02
CA PHE A 922 7.03 18.80 -3.38
C PHE A 922 6.24 17.52 -3.67
N THR A 923 6.82 16.56 -4.39
CA THR A 923 6.23 15.22 -4.57
C THR A 923 5.90 14.60 -3.22
N ARG A 924 6.85 14.60 -2.30
CA ARG A 924 6.65 14.05 -0.96
C ARG A 924 5.51 14.74 -0.21
N PHE A 925 5.48 16.08 -0.24
CA PHE A 925 4.41 16.87 0.37
C PHE A 925 3.04 16.54 -0.22
N ILE A 926 2.95 16.46 -1.56
CA ILE A 926 1.69 16.11 -2.25
C ILE A 926 1.27 14.69 -1.87
N VAL A 927 2.17 13.72 -1.94
CA VAL A 927 1.90 12.33 -1.61
C VAL A 927 1.40 12.19 -0.16
N GLU A 928 2.00 12.92 0.78
CA GLU A 928 1.56 12.94 2.17
C GLU A 928 0.19 13.62 2.36
N THR A 929 -0.12 14.64 1.55
CA THR A 929 -1.41 15.36 1.61
C THR A 929 -2.56 14.56 0.98
N ILE A 930 -2.27 13.80 -0.10
CA ILE A 930 -3.28 13.05 -0.87
C ILE A 930 -3.45 11.62 -0.32
N GLN A 931 -2.65 11.21 0.67
CA GLN A 931 -2.75 9.86 1.23
C GLN A 931 -4.16 9.53 1.69
N MET A 932 -4.65 8.38 1.23
CA MET A 932 -5.95 7.83 1.59
C MET A 932 -5.85 6.94 2.83
N ASP A 933 -6.99 6.74 3.50
CA ASP A 933 -7.00 5.81 4.62
C ASP A 933 -6.73 4.35 4.19
N MET A 934 -7.18 3.97 2.99
CA MET A 934 -7.06 2.60 2.46
C MET A 934 -5.84 2.34 1.57
N VAL A 935 -5.09 3.38 1.16
CA VAL A 935 -3.95 3.23 0.24
C VAL A 935 -2.75 4.01 0.75
N MET A 936 -1.63 3.34 0.84
CA MET A 936 -0.35 3.94 1.14
C MET A 936 0.42 4.19 -0.15
N PHE A 937 0.61 5.46 -0.51
CA PHE A 937 1.45 5.80 -1.65
C PHE A 937 2.93 5.70 -1.30
N SER A 938 3.73 5.26 -2.26
CA SER A 938 5.17 5.20 -2.09
C SER A 938 5.74 6.60 -1.94
N LYS A 939 6.48 6.85 -0.85
CA LYS A 939 7.19 8.11 -0.61
C LYS A 939 8.55 8.16 -1.33
N GLU A 940 8.90 7.11 -2.06
CA GLU A 940 10.16 7.00 -2.77
C GLU A 940 10.12 7.76 -4.09
N ASN A 941 11.14 8.57 -4.33
CA ASN A 941 11.27 9.27 -5.61
C ASN A 941 11.78 8.31 -6.69
N ASN A 942 10.98 8.09 -7.71
CA ASN A 942 11.40 7.31 -8.87
C ASN A 942 12.45 8.11 -9.68
N PRO A 943 13.66 7.56 -9.90
CA PRO A 943 14.69 8.23 -10.69
C PRO A 943 14.23 8.68 -12.08
N MET A 944 13.31 7.94 -12.67
CA MET A 944 12.76 8.27 -14.01
C MET A 944 11.93 9.56 -14.01
N SER A 945 11.31 9.92 -12.89
CA SER A 945 10.59 11.19 -12.74
C SER A 945 11.54 12.39 -12.86
N PHE A 946 12.78 12.27 -12.37
CA PHE A 946 13.80 13.30 -12.52
C PHE A 946 14.30 13.39 -13.97
N VAL A 947 14.50 12.25 -14.63
CA VAL A 947 14.90 12.21 -16.04
C VAL A 947 13.85 12.89 -16.92
N TRP A 948 12.57 12.53 -16.76
CA TRP A 948 11.49 13.13 -17.54
C TRP A 948 11.27 14.61 -17.19
N GLY A 949 11.36 14.98 -15.91
CA GLY A 949 11.26 16.37 -15.47
C GLY A 949 12.36 17.24 -16.08
N PHE A 950 13.59 16.75 -16.09
CA PHE A 950 14.72 17.42 -16.74
C PHE A 950 14.57 17.49 -18.26
N ALA A 951 14.25 16.35 -18.88
CA ALA A 951 14.11 16.26 -20.36
C ALA A 951 13.03 17.20 -20.88
N LEU A 952 11.85 17.22 -20.24
CA LEU A 952 10.77 18.11 -20.64
C LEU A 952 11.13 19.59 -20.44
N THR A 953 11.78 19.93 -19.32
CA THR A 953 12.25 21.31 -19.10
C THR A 953 13.26 21.71 -20.18
N ALA A 954 14.18 20.81 -20.56
CA ALA A 954 15.12 21.04 -21.65
C ALA A 954 14.41 21.19 -23.00
N VAL A 955 13.38 20.39 -23.30
CA VAL A 955 12.57 20.49 -24.51
C VAL A 955 11.82 21.82 -24.54
N PHE A 956 11.17 22.24 -23.48
CA PHE A 956 10.50 23.55 -23.41
C PHE A 956 11.50 24.70 -23.60
N SER A 957 12.69 24.61 -22.99
CA SER A 957 13.75 25.57 -23.18
C SER A 957 14.23 25.61 -24.64
N ALA A 958 14.38 24.46 -25.28
CA ALA A 958 14.74 24.37 -26.68
C ALA A 958 13.67 24.99 -27.59
N ILE A 959 12.38 24.69 -27.35
CA ILE A 959 11.26 25.27 -28.10
C ILE A 959 11.28 26.80 -27.99
N VAL A 960 11.41 27.33 -26.78
CA VAL A 960 11.48 28.76 -26.54
C VAL A 960 12.67 29.37 -27.25
N ASN A 961 13.85 28.76 -27.16
CA ASN A 961 15.04 29.25 -27.85
C ASN A 961 14.86 29.26 -29.38
N ILE A 962 14.19 28.25 -29.95
CA ILE A 962 13.85 28.21 -31.39
C ILE A 962 12.90 29.35 -31.77
N ILE A 963 11.85 29.58 -30.97
CA ILE A 963 10.91 30.68 -31.19
C ILE A 963 11.64 32.04 -31.14
N MET A 964 12.50 32.21 -30.14
CA MET A 964 13.21 33.45 -29.90
C MET A 964 14.34 33.68 -30.93
N TYR A 965 14.89 32.61 -31.56
CA TYR A 965 15.80 32.71 -32.66
C TYR A 965 15.21 33.49 -33.84
N ARG A 966 13.93 33.24 -34.18
CA ARG A 966 13.18 33.96 -35.20
C ARG A 966 13.07 35.45 -34.86
N LYS A 967 12.86 35.78 -33.57
CA LYS A 967 12.78 37.19 -33.13
C LYS A 967 14.11 37.87 -33.21
N MET A 968 15.18 37.19 -32.77
CA MET A 968 16.54 37.73 -32.80
C MET A 968 17.07 37.94 -34.21
N LYS A 969 16.69 37.08 -35.18
CA LYS A 969 17.02 37.25 -36.58
C LYS A 969 16.46 38.57 -37.16
N LYS A 970 15.31 39.03 -36.67
CA LYS A 970 14.62 40.25 -37.08
C LYS A 970 15.16 41.55 -36.48
N ILE A 971 16.15 41.49 -35.59
CA ILE A 971 16.74 42.69 -34.98
C ILE A 971 17.51 43.45 -36.07
N ASP A 972 17.06 44.67 -36.34
CA ASP A 972 17.76 45.60 -37.24
C ASP A 972 19.00 46.15 -36.56
N MET A 973 20.13 46.01 -37.25
CA MET A 973 21.43 46.44 -36.76
C MET A 973 21.56 47.98 -36.74
N VAL A 974 21.02 48.66 -37.75
CA VAL A 974 21.19 50.12 -37.92
C VAL A 974 20.31 50.86 -36.91
N GLU A 975 19.03 50.44 -36.79
CA GLU A 975 18.08 51.05 -35.86
C GLU A 975 18.46 50.81 -34.43
N SER A 976 18.96 49.57 -34.09
CA SER A 976 19.37 49.18 -32.75
C SER A 976 20.64 49.88 -32.26
N LEU A 977 21.48 50.37 -33.14
CA LEU A 977 22.70 51.07 -32.81
C LEU A 977 22.60 52.62 -32.90
N LYS A 978 21.48 53.13 -33.45
CA LYS A 978 21.20 54.57 -33.40
C LYS A 978 21.04 54.99 -31.93
N SER A 979 21.70 56.07 -31.53
CA SER A 979 21.48 56.66 -30.22
C SER A 979 20.08 57.22 -30.16
N VAL A 980 19.41 57.00 -29.03
CA VAL A 980 18.25 57.81 -28.67
C VAL A 980 18.77 59.11 -28.08
N GLU A 981 18.64 60.20 -28.80
CA GLU A 981 18.72 61.50 -28.15
C GLU A 981 17.56 61.75 -27.20
#